data_3b0cdce8f3441fb5142bff81b00f416a
#
_entry.id   3b0cdce8f3441fb5142bff81b00f416a
#
_cell.length_a   1.000
_cell.length_b   1.000
_cell.length_c   1.000
_cell.angle_alpha   90.00
_cell.angle_beta   90.00
_cell.angle_gamma   90.00
#
_symmetry.space_group_name_H-M   'P 1'
#
loop_
_entity.id
_entity.type
_entity.pdbx_description
1 polymer ?
#
loop_
_entity_poly.entity_id
_entity_poly.type
_entity_poly.pdbx_seq_one_letter_code
_entity_poly.pdbx_strand_id
1 'polypeptide(L)'
;MKQYTADKIRNVALAGHSSAGKTSLAEMLLFKSGATDRLGKIADGNTVCDFDPEEIKRQVSVSSAIAPFDWNGVKINLLDTPGMFDFAAGVSEGIRAAETVLLVVSAKDGVGVGTEKAYRLATRMNKSKAFFINKLDVEHADFYKTFEGIKEVFGNSVCPVIIPHMEGDVVDCYIDLVDEKAYKFDPKANKLNEIAIPAAAADRIEEMKMALNEAVAETDDALMEKFFMEEPFTKEEIQKGIAAGVKSGTIAPVFCGSAATGSGSQVLMDAIVHFLPSAADGCCEETVEGETIKCNPDAPESAFVFKTVADPFVGKLSFVKVITGKLTAGMTPINARTGEPERLGKLLCCRGKKQDEVDCITAGDIGAITKLSNAVTGDTLCDAKRVISYKPTEFPAPCLSMAIVLKGKGDEAKIAGAMQRLIEEDPCISFENNVETKQQVVSGLGEQHLDVVVSKLKSKFGIDVALVKPRVAYRETIRKKVRVQGKHKKQSGGHGQYGDVWIEFEPCDSDSLVFEERVVGGAVPKNFFPAVEKGLQDCVSRGMIAGYPVVGLKAILVDGSYHPVDSNEMAFKTAASLAYKAGLPQANPVILEPIGTLKVQVPAANMGDINSELSKRRGRMMGMNPAEDGLQEIEAEVPMSEMFDFATSLRSITQGRGSFTLTFARYEQLPKEKEAEVIADAKSMMEEE
;
A
#
# COMPACT_ATOMS: atom_id res chain seq x y z
N MET A 1 -26.73 -11.39 -18.51
CA MET A 1 -25.37 -11.53 -19.03
C MET A 1 -25.09 -13.00 -19.31
N LYS A 2 -24.26 -13.34 -20.31
CA LYS A 2 -23.91 -14.74 -20.59
C LYS A 2 -23.06 -15.30 -19.44
N GLN A 3 -23.36 -16.51 -18.99
CA GLN A 3 -22.55 -17.23 -18.01
C GLN A 3 -21.41 -17.95 -18.69
N TYR A 4 -20.24 -17.95 -18.09
CA TYR A 4 -19.04 -18.61 -18.59
C TYR A 4 -18.58 -19.66 -17.60
N THR A 5 -18.05 -20.76 -18.09
CA THR A 5 -17.35 -21.77 -17.31
C THR A 5 -15.90 -21.32 -17.07
N ALA A 6 -15.28 -21.80 -16.03
CA ALA A 6 -13.94 -21.35 -15.60
C ALA A 6 -12.85 -21.50 -16.68
N ASP A 7 -12.99 -22.49 -17.57
CA ASP A 7 -12.10 -22.70 -18.74
C ASP A 7 -12.21 -21.57 -19.78
N LYS A 8 -13.35 -20.85 -19.79
CA LYS A 8 -13.64 -19.72 -20.68
C LYS A 8 -13.55 -18.36 -20.00
N ILE A 9 -12.84 -18.27 -18.89
CA ILE A 9 -12.57 -17.03 -18.17
C ILE A 9 -11.07 -16.78 -18.14
N ARG A 10 -10.66 -15.54 -18.40
CA ARG A 10 -9.29 -15.04 -18.23
C ARG A 10 -9.33 -13.83 -17.31
N ASN A 11 -8.65 -13.89 -16.16
CA ASN A 11 -8.48 -12.74 -15.28
C ASN A 11 -7.07 -12.20 -15.46
N VAL A 12 -6.96 -11.02 -16.05
CA VAL A 12 -5.69 -10.41 -16.47
C VAL A 12 -5.53 -9.05 -15.84
N ALA A 13 -4.49 -8.87 -15.05
CA ALA A 13 -4.13 -7.57 -14.48
C ALA A 13 -3.13 -6.85 -15.38
N LEU A 14 -3.46 -5.62 -15.78
CA LEU A 14 -2.51 -4.71 -16.42
C LEU A 14 -1.68 -4.04 -15.35
N ALA A 15 -0.38 -4.29 -15.33
CA ALA A 15 0.55 -3.68 -14.39
C ALA A 15 1.77 -3.10 -15.11
N GLY A 16 2.57 -2.30 -14.42
CA GLY A 16 3.76 -1.67 -14.99
C GLY A 16 3.94 -0.23 -14.52
N HIS A 17 4.99 0.41 -15.00
CA HIS A 17 5.36 1.76 -14.59
C HIS A 17 4.30 2.81 -14.96
N SER A 18 4.33 3.94 -14.26
CA SER A 18 3.49 5.10 -14.60
C SER A 18 3.71 5.51 -16.05
N SER A 19 2.65 5.96 -16.72
CA SER A 19 2.68 6.40 -18.12
C SER A 19 3.07 5.34 -19.17
N ALA A 20 3.16 4.04 -18.83
CA ALA A 20 3.39 2.98 -19.84
C ALA A 20 2.19 2.77 -20.77
N GLY A 21 1.01 3.31 -20.44
CA GLY A 21 -0.19 3.26 -21.27
C GLY A 21 -1.15 2.11 -20.93
N LYS A 22 -1.19 1.66 -19.68
CA LYS A 22 -2.08 0.59 -19.18
C LYS A 22 -3.56 0.90 -19.43
N THR A 23 -4.04 2.02 -18.92
CA THR A 23 -5.43 2.48 -19.11
C THR A 23 -5.77 2.72 -20.57
N SER A 24 -4.84 3.29 -21.35
CA SER A 24 -5.04 3.43 -22.80
C SER A 24 -5.15 2.08 -23.51
N LEU A 25 -4.40 1.07 -23.07
CA LEU A 25 -4.51 -0.31 -23.57
C LEU A 25 -5.85 -0.91 -23.18
N ALA A 26 -6.29 -0.76 -21.93
CA ALA A 26 -7.61 -1.21 -21.47
C ALA A 26 -8.73 -0.63 -22.33
N GLU A 27 -8.73 0.68 -22.56
CA GLU A 27 -9.71 1.37 -23.40
C GLU A 27 -9.71 0.86 -24.85
N MET A 28 -8.52 0.63 -25.40
CA MET A 28 -8.40 0.10 -26.76
C MET A 28 -8.94 -1.33 -26.89
N LEU A 29 -8.67 -2.20 -25.92
CA LEU A 29 -9.20 -3.58 -25.90
C LEU A 29 -10.73 -3.59 -25.75
N LEU A 30 -11.29 -2.73 -24.89
CA LEU A 30 -12.74 -2.54 -24.73
C LEU A 30 -13.40 -2.05 -26.04
N PHE A 31 -12.77 -1.10 -26.71
CA PHE A 31 -13.27 -0.58 -27.96
C PHE A 31 -13.20 -1.60 -29.10
N LYS A 32 -12.08 -2.31 -29.23
CA LYS A 32 -11.87 -3.33 -30.28
C LYS A 32 -12.75 -4.56 -30.09
N SER A 33 -13.05 -4.95 -28.85
CA SER A 33 -13.97 -6.05 -28.55
C SER A 33 -15.45 -5.67 -28.75
N GLY A 34 -15.74 -4.38 -29.00
CA GLY A 34 -17.12 -3.89 -29.08
C GLY A 34 -17.82 -3.75 -27.72
N ALA A 35 -17.06 -3.84 -26.62
CA ALA A 35 -17.59 -3.63 -25.28
C ALA A 35 -17.95 -2.14 -25.00
N THR A 36 -17.34 -1.23 -25.74
CA THR A 36 -17.67 0.21 -25.76
C THR A 36 -17.85 0.69 -27.19
N ASP A 37 -18.76 1.66 -27.36
CA ASP A 37 -19.05 2.24 -28.68
C ASP A 37 -18.04 3.34 -29.07
N ARG A 38 -17.23 3.77 -28.15
CA ARG A 38 -16.20 4.82 -28.33
C ARG A 38 -14.90 4.46 -27.62
N LEU A 39 -13.80 4.94 -28.18
CA LEU A 39 -12.50 4.88 -27.53
C LEU A 39 -12.38 6.01 -26.51
N GLY A 40 -12.27 5.65 -25.22
CA GLY A 40 -12.00 6.61 -24.15
C GLY A 40 -10.57 7.13 -24.21
N LYS A 41 -10.39 8.39 -23.76
CA LYS A 41 -9.08 9.04 -23.67
C LYS A 41 -8.89 9.64 -22.27
N ILE A 42 -7.72 9.46 -21.70
CA ILE A 42 -7.38 10.00 -20.36
C ILE A 42 -7.48 11.52 -20.37
N ALA A 43 -6.97 12.18 -21.42
CA ALA A 43 -7.00 13.63 -21.54
C ALA A 43 -8.42 14.23 -21.60
N ASP A 44 -9.39 13.45 -22.12
CA ASP A 44 -10.79 13.86 -22.22
C ASP A 44 -11.59 13.50 -20.94
N GLY A 45 -10.98 12.78 -19.97
CA GLY A 45 -11.61 12.33 -18.72
C GLY A 45 -12.82 11.41 -18.94
N ASN A 46 -12.81 10.61 -20.02
CA ASN A 46 -13.95 9.82 -20.43
C ASN A 46 -13.64 8.32 -20.60
N THR A 47 -12.57 7.85 -19.98
CA THR A 47 -12.20 6.43 -19.92
C THR A 47 -13.17 5.63 -19.05
N VAL A 48 -13.25 4.33 -19.30
CA VAL A 48 -14.05 3.40 -18.50
C VAL A 48 -13.36 3.12 -17.15
N CYS A 49 -12.03 3.00 -17.15
CA CYS A 49 -11.26 2.59 -15.99
C CYS A 49 -11.03 3.75 -15.00
N ASP A 50 -10.64 4.93 -15.50
CA ASP A 50 -10.42 6.13 -14.66
C ASP A 50 -11.72 6.93 -14.58
N PHE A 51 -12.65 6.53 -13.72
CA PHE A 51 -13.97 7.16 -13.57
C PHE A 51 -14.18 7.91 -12.26
N ASP A 52 -13.27 7.76 -11.28
CA ASP A 52 -13.30 8.55 -10.05
C ASP A 52 -12.96 10.01 -10.37
N PRO A 53 -13.65 11.00 -9.78
CA PRO A 53 -13.34 12.41 -9.98
C PRO A 53 -11.87 12.77 -9.73
N GLU A 54 -11.20 12.08 -8.81
CA GLU A 54 -9.77 12.31 -8.54
C GLU A 54 -8.87 11.76 -9.66
N GLU A 55 -9.24 10.64 -10.28
CA GLU A 55 -8.54 10.09 -11.44
C GLU A 55 -8.67 11.01 -12.66
N ILE A 56 -9.89 11.47 -12.93
CA ILE A 56 -10.17 12.40 -14.02
C ILE A 56 -9.41 13.72 -13.84
N LYS A 57 -9.45 14.29 -12.64
CA LYS A 57 -8.78 15.55 -12.31
C LYS A 57 -7.26 15.47 -12.44
N ARG A 58 -6.69 14.35 -12.00
CA ARG A 58 -5.23 14.11 -11.97
C ARG A 58 -4.71 13.49 -13.27
N GLN A 59 -5.60 12.95 -14.09
CA GLN A 59 -5.28 12.16 -15.30
C GLN A 59 -4.38 10.95 -14.99
N VAL A 60 -4.61 10.32 -13.84
CA VAL A 60 -3.85 9.17 -13.32
C VAL A 60 -4.79 8.24 -12.59
N SER A 61 -4.63 6.93 -12.80
CA SER A 61 -5.35 5.92 -12.05
C SER A 61 -4.93 5.93 -10.57
N VAL A 62 -5.90 6.00 -9.67
CA VAL A 62 -5.72 6.03 -8.22
C VAL A 62 -6.06 4.69 -7.59
N SER A 63 -6.99 3.94 -8.17
CA SER A 63 -7.39 2.62 -7.70
C SER A 63 -7.46 1.62 -8.85
N SER A 64 -7.54 0.33 -8.54
CA SER A 64 -7.75 -0.71 -9.55
C SER A 64 -9.17 -0.62 -10.14
N ALA A 65 -9.32 -0.78 -11.46
CA ALA A 65 -10.61 -0.82 -12.14
C ALA A 65 -10.80 -2.17 -12.84
N ILE A 66 -12.05 -2.63 -12.90
CA ILE A 66 -12.41 -3.87 -13.58
C ILE A 66 -13.14 -3.53 -14.87
N ALA A 67 -12.68 -4.14 -15.97
CA ALA A 67 -13.18 -3.87 -17.32
C ALA A 67 -13.40 -5.19 -18.08
N PRO A 68 -14.49 -5.93 -17.80
CA PRO A 68 -14.79 -7.20 -18.47
C PRO A 68 -15.25 -6.98 -19.92
N PHE A 69 -14.80 -7.85 -20.81
CA PHE A 69 -15.25 -7.93 -22.19
C PHE A 69 -15.22 -9.36 -22.72
N ASP A 70 -15.90 -9.61 -23.83
CA ASP A 70 -15.94 -10.89 -24.49
C ASP A 70 -15.08 -10.89 -25.74
N TRP A 71 -14.26 -11.94 -25.94
CA TRP A 71 -13.48 -12.13 -27.15
C TRP A 71 -13.43 -13.61 -27.52
N ASN A 72 -13.81 -13.96 -28.77
CA ASN A 72 -13.81 -15.31 -29.28
C ASN A 72 -14.51 -16.34 -28.37
N GLY A 73 -15.60 -15.95 -27.70
CA GLY A 73 -16.36 -16.80 -26.79
C GLY A 73 -15.74 -17.01 -25.41
N VAL A 74 -14.69 -16.24 -25.07
CA VAL A 74 -14.03 -16.20 -23.78
C VAL A 74 -14.33 -14.86 -23.11
N LYS A 75 -14.64 -14.87 -21.82
CA LYS A 75 -14.75 -13.68 -20.99
C LYS A 75 -13.37 -13.28 -20.46
N ILE A 76 -12.95 -12.06 -20.73
CA ILE A 76 -11.71 -11.50 -20.20
C ILE A 76 -12.09 -10.46 -19.15
N ASN A 77 -11.78 -10.73 -17.90
CA ASN A 77 -11.84 -9.75 -16.81
C ASN A 77 -10.50 -9.01 -16.77
N LEU A 78 -10.47 -7.84 -17.36
CA LEU A 78 -9.29 -6.99 -17.34
C LEU A 78 -9.30 -6.15 -16.07
N LEU A 79 -8.19 -6.15 -15.34
CA LEU A 79 -8.00 -5.35 -14.15
C LEU A 79 -6.93 -4.29 -14.44
N ASP A 80 -7.35 -3.05 -14.67
CA ASP A 80 -6.42 -1.94 -14.86
C ASP A 80 -5.91 -1.47 -13.50
N THR A 81 -4.58 -1.40 -13.32
CA THR A 81 -3.96 -1.04 -12.04
C THR A 81 -3.19 0.26 -12.10
N PRO A 82 -3.11 1.01 -11.01
CA PRO A 82 -2.32 2.23 -10.94
C PRO A 82 -0.84 2.00 -11.27
N GLY A 83 -0.17 3.01 -11.81
CA GLY A 83 1.27 2.96 -12.11
C GLY A 83 2.14 3.74 -11.13
N MET A 84 1.56 4.59 -10.30
CA MET A 84 2.28 5.36 -9.29
C MET A 84 2.45 4.57 -8.01
N PHE A 85 3.60 4.73 -7.35
CA PHE A 85 3.91 4.02 -6.09
C PHE A 85 2.98 4.40 -4.95
N ASP A 86 2.45 5.60 -4.98
CA ASP A 86 1.51 6.11 -3.98
C ASP A 86 0.17 5.35 -3.97
N PHE A 87 -0.15 4.63 -5.04
CA PHE A 87 -1.39 3.86 -5.20
C PHE A 87 -1.15 2.35 -5.33
N ALA A 88 -0.10 1.86 -4.69
CA ALA A 88 0.30 0.45 -4.77
C ALA A 88 -0.74 -0.53 -4.19
N ALA A 89 -1.68 -0.07 -3.36
CA ALA A 89 -2.81 -0.88 -2.92
C ALA A 89 -3.60 -1.44 -4.11
N GLY A 90 -3.95 -0.59 -5.08
CA GLY A 90 -4.66 -1.01 -6.29
C GLY A 90 -3.88 -2.00 -7.15
N VAL A 91 -2.54 -1.93 -7.14
CA VAL A 91 -1.69 -2.93 -7.81
C VAL A 91 -1.80 -4.29 -7.12
N SER A 92 -1.72 -4.31 -5.77
CA SER A 92 -1.85 -5.53 -4.98
C SER A 92 -3.23 -6.18 -5.17
N GLU A 93 -4.31 -5.39 -5.15
CA GLU A 93 -5.68 -5.84 -5.40
C GLU A 93 -5.83 -6.50 -6.78
N GLY A 94 -5.37 -5.82 -7.84
CA GLY A 94 -5.49 -6.29 -9.22
C GLY A 94 -4.68 -7.57 -9.46
N ILE A 95 -3.43 -7.62 -9.02
CA ILE A 95 -2.57 -8.82 -9.15
C ILE A 95 -3.14 -9.99 -8.35
N ARG A 96 -3.67 -9.72 -7.15
CA ARG A 96 -4.28 -10.77 -6.30
C ARG A 96 -5.47 -11.45 -6.98
N ALA A 97 -6.31 -10.66 -7.65
CA ALA A 97 -7.51 -11.16 -8.32
C ALA A 97 -7.23 -11.89 -9.65
N ALA A 98 -6.12 -11.58 -10.33
CA ALA A 98 -5.78 -12.15 -11.63
C ALA A 98 -5.07 -13.51 -11.54
N GLU A 99 -5.12 -14.30 -12.63
CA GLU A 99 -4.22 -15.44 -12.88
C GLU A 99 -2.96 -14.98 -13.57
N THR A 100 -3.08 -13.99 -14.46
CA THR A 100 -1.93 -13.48 -15.23
C THR A 100 -1.76 -11.98 -15.04
N VAL A 101 -0.52 -11.57 -14.93
CA VAL A 101 -0.12 -10.15 -14.93
C VAL A 101 0.48 -9.81 -16.29
N LEU A 102 -0.18 -8.95 -17.05
CA LEU A 102 0.31 -8.38 -18.29
C LEU A 102 1.07 -7.09 -17.98
N LEU A 103 2.39 -7.17 -18.05
CA LEU A 103 3.30 -6.07 -17.76
C LEU A 103 3.43 -5.18 -18.99
N VAL A 104 2.88 -3.97 -18.90
CA VAL A 104 2.93 -2.98 -20.00
C VAL A 104 4.21 -2.16 -19.88
N VAL A 105 5.03 -2.20 -20.93
CA VAL A 105 6.33 -1.51 -21.02
C VAL A 105 6.30 -0.55 -22.20
N SER A 106 6.79 0.67 -22.01
CA SER A 106 6.92 1.65 -23.09
C SER A 106 8.13 1.32 -23.97
N ALA A 107 7.94 1.20 -25.29
CA ALA A 107 9.02 0.98 -26.25
C ALA A 107 10.03 2.14 -26.31
N LYS A 108 9.66 3.32 -25.84
CA LYS A 108 10.52 4.50 -25.76
C LYS A 108 11.32 4.56 -24.47
N ASP A 109 10.67 4.27 -23.34
CA ASP A 109 11.21 4.50 -21.99
C ASP A 109 11.88 3.24 -21.42
N GLY A 110 11.58 2.05 -21.97
CA GLY A 110 12.09 0.76 -21.50
C GLY A 110 11.49 0.32 -20.16
N VAL A 111 12.23 -0.55 -19.45
CA VAL A 111 11.81 -1.11 -18.16
C VAL A 111 11.90 -0.08 -17.06
N GLY A 112 10.76 0.29 -16.49
CA GLY A 112 10.69 1.18 -15.33
C GLY A 112 10.55 0.43 -14.02
N VAL A 113 10.89 1.09 -12.90
CA VAL A 113 10.82 0.52 -11.54
C VAL A 113 9.43 -0.03 -11.18
N GLY A 114 8.36 0.60 -11.67
CA GLY A 114 7.00 0.10 -11.47
C GLY A 114 6.78 -1.27 -12.11
N THR A 115 7.41 -1.53 -13.25
CA THR A 115 7.39 -2.84 -13.93
C THR A 115 8.17 -3.89 -13.11
N GLU A 116 9.37 -3.53 -12.60
CA GLU A 116 10.16 -4.42 -11.74
C GLU A 116 9.37 -4.82 -10.48
N LYS A 117 8.76 -3.85 -9.79
CA LYS A 117 7.96 -4.09 -8.59
C LYS A 117 6.73 -4.96 -8.86
N ALA A 118 6.02 -4.68 -9.96
CA ALA A 118 4.85 -5.48 -10.35
C ALA A 118 5.23 -6.93 -10.70
N TYR A 119 6.36 -7.12 -11.40
CA TYR A 119 6.89 -8.45 -11.71
C TYR A 119 7.24 -9.24 -10.44
N ARG A 120 7.96 -8.62 -9.49
CA ARG A 120 8.31 -9.23 -8.21
C ARG A 120 7.06 -9.58 -7.38
N LEU A 121 6.07 -8.67 -7.35
CA LEU A 121 4.81 -8.93 -6.66
C LEU A 121 4.04 -10.09 -7.30
N ALA A 122 3.98 -10.14 -8.64
CA ALA A 122 3.39 -11.25 -9.38
C ALA A 122 4.09 -12.59 -9.08
N THR A 123 5.43 -12.57 -8.97
CA THR A 123 6.23 -13.75 -8.62
C THR A 123 5.94 -14.22 -7.20
N ARG A 124 5.91 -13.32 -6.21
CA ARG A 124 5.56 -13.65 -4.82
C ARG A 124 4.14 -14.21 -4.69
N MET A 125 3.21 -13.71 -5.49
CA MET A 125 1.81 -14.19 -5.51
C MET A 125 1.63 -15.41 -6.45
N ASN A 126 2.71 -15.97 -6.96
CA ASN A 126 2.70 -17.12 -7.87
C ASN A 126 1.78 -16.93 -9.10
N LYS A 127 1.81 -15.74 -9.70
CA LYS A 127 1.00 -15.41 -10.88
C LYS A 127 1.79 -15.60 -12.17
N SER A 128 1.12 -16.04 -13.21
CA SER A 128 1.67 -16.06 -14.57
C SER A 128 1.99 -14.64 -15.03
N LYS A 129 3.00 -14.49 -15.89
CA LYS A 129 3.47 -13.19 -16.36
C LYS A 129 3.53 -13.16 -17.87
N ALA A 130 3.20 -12.02 -18.47
CA ALA A 130 3.39 -11.71 -19.87
C ALA A 130 3.77 -10.24 -20.02
N PHE A 131 4.38 -9.87 -21.14
CA PHE A 131 4.76 -8.49 -21.43
C PHE A 131 4.03 -7.96 -22.66
N PHE A 132 3.69 -6.68 -22.64
CA PHE A 132 3.23 -5.94 -23.79
C PHE A 132 4.09 -4.71 -23.99
N ILE A 133 4.91 -4.68 -25.04
CA ILE A 133 5.71 -3.54 -25.44
C ILE A 133 4.80 -2.59 -26.21
N ASN A 134 4.43 -1.51 -25.55
CA ASN A 134 3.48 -0.50 -26.00
C ASN A 134 4.17 0.75 -26.57
N LYS A 135 3.38 1.62 -27.23
CA LYS A 135 3.84 2.89 -27.80
C LYS A 135 4.81 2.76 -28.95
N LEU A 136 4.64 1.75 -29.80
CA LEU A 136 5.44 1.60 -31.02
C LEU A 136 5.17 2.68 -32.08
N ASP A 137 4.16 3.52 -31.87
CA ASP A 137 3.78 4.67 -32.70
C ASP A 137 4.51 5.97 -32.31
N VAL A 138 5.29 5.96 -31.25
CA VAL A 138 5.95 7.16 -30.73
C VAL A 138 7.38 7.27 -31.30
N GLU A 139 7.82 8.47 -31.58
CA GLU A 139 9.18 8.76 -32.04
C GLU A 139 10.24 8.21 -31.08
N HIS A 140 11.26 7.56 -31.61
CA HIS A 140 12.32 6.86 -30.87
C HIS A 140 11.87 5.59 -30.11
N ALA A 141 10.73 5.03 -30.47
CA ALA A 141 10.33 3.72 -29.95
C ALA A 141 11.20 2.62 -30.61
N ASP A 142 11.75 1.75 -29.78
CA ASP A 142 12.57 0.62 -30.24
C ASP A 142 12.15 -0.67 -29.52
N PHE A 143 11.50 -1.55 -30.26
CA PHE A 143 11.07 -2.85 -29.74
C PHE A 143 12.24 -3.72 -29.32
N TYR A 144 13.24 -3.88 -30.18
CA TYR A 144 14.33 -4.82 -29.95
C TYR A 144 15.20 -4.41 -28.76
N LYS A 145 15.54 -3.14 -28.66
CA LYS A 145 16.25 -2.59 -27.50
C LYS A 145 15.45 -2.77 -26.21
N THR A 146 14.13 -2.56 -26.25
CA THR A 146 13.26 -2.73 -25.09
C THR A 146 13.13 -4.20 -24.72
N PHE A 147 13.01 -5.10 -25.70
CA PHE A 147 12.99 -6.54 -25.49
C PHE A 147 14.25 -7.04 -24.79
N GLU A 148 15.44 -6.63 -25.29
CA GLU A 148 16.71 -6.97 -24.65
C GLU A 148 16.80 -6.42 -23.22
N GLY A 149 16.33 -5.21 -22.99
CA GLY A 149 16.26 -4.64 -21.63
C GLY A 149 15.32 -5.41 -20.70
N ILE A 150 14.21 -5.94 -21.21
CA ILE A 150 13.31 -6.82 -20.43
C ILE A 150 14.03 -8.14 -20.12
N LYS A 151 14.71 -8.73 -21.10
CA LYS A 151 15.46 -9.98 -20.93
C LYS A 151 16.62 -9.83 -19.94
N GLU A 152 17.33 -8.70 -20.00
CA GLU A 152 18.43 -8.38 -19.06
C GLU A 152 17.93 -8.32 -17.60
N VAL A 153 16.76 -7.71 -17.36
CA VAL A 153 16.20 -7.52 -16.01
C VAL A 153 15.52 -8.78 -15.48
N PHE A 154 14.79 -9.51 -16.34
CA PHE A 154 13.90 -10.61 -15.90
C PHE A 154 14.38 -12.01 -16.31
N GLY A 155 15.44 -12.10 -17.08
CA GLY A 155 16.10 -13.35 -17.43
C GLY A 155 15.53 -14.08 -18.65
N ASN A 156 15.94 -15.32 -18.82
CA ASN A 156 15.67 -16.13 -20.02
C ASN A 156 14.23 -16.62 -20.15
N SER A 157 13.42 -16.49 -19.10
CA SER A 157 11.98 -16.79 -19.18
C SER A 157 11.23 -15.88 -20.18
N VAL A 158 11.83 -14.73 -20.53
CA VAL A 158 11.26 -13.75 -21.45
C VAL A 158 11.47 -14.21 -22.89
N CYS A 159 10.40 -14.52 -23.61
CA CYS A 159 10.50 -14.93 -25.00
C CYS A 159 9.56 -14.14 -25.92
N PRO A 160 9.99 -13.83 -27.16
CA PRO A 160 9.17 -13.10 -28.11
C PRO A 160 8.13 -14.04 -28.75
N VAL A 161 6.88 -13.57 -28.83
CA VAL A 161 5.80 -14.28 -29.56
C VAL A 161 5.33 -13.47 -30.74
N ILE A 162 5.12 -12.17 -30.55
CA ILE A 162 4.75 -11.22 -31.58
C ILE A 162 5.83 -10.16 -31.70
N ILE A 163 6.40 -9.99 -32.88
CA ILE A 163 7.43 -9.00 -33.16
C ILE A 163 6.97 -7.99 -34.23
N PRO A 164 7.40 -6.73 -34.19
CA PRO A 164 7.14 -5.78 -35.25
C PRO A 164 8.20 -5.88 -36.36
N HIS A 165 7.76 -5.69 -37.61
CA HIS A 165 8.65 -5.35 -38.71
C HIS A 165 8.60 -3.84 -38.94
N MET A 166 9.73 -3.18 -38.88
CA MET A 166 9.86 -1.72 -38.98
C MET A 166 10.31 -1.30 -40.37
N GLU A 167 9.64 -0.33 -40.99
CA GLU A 167 10.13 0.43 -42.12
C GLU A 167 10.51 1.86 -41.69
N GLY A 168 11.78 2.08 -41.45
CA GLY A 168 12.25 3.30 -40.75
C GLY A 168 11.76 3.34 -39.31
N ASP A 169 11.08 4.42 -38.93
CA ASP A 169 10.52 4.59 -37.58
C ASP A 169 9.06 4.15 -37.45
N VAL A 170 8.50 3.50 -38.50
CA VAL A 170 7.09 3.11 -38.53
C VAL A 170 6.96 1.59 -38.55
N VAL A 171 6.02 1.07 -37.77
CA VAL A 171 5.66 -0.36 -37.83
C VAL A 171 4.92 -0.64 -39.13
N ASP A 172 5.51 -1.44 -40.02
CA ASP A 172 4.86 -1.88 -41.25
C ASP A 172 3.87 -3.02 -40.97
N CYS A 173 4.30 -4.04 -40.25
CA CYS A 173 3.46 -5.17 -39.87
C CYS A 173 3.92 -5.84 -38.57
N TYR A 174 3.05 -6.69 -38.02
CA TYR A 174 3.33 -7.55 -36.87
C TYR A 174 3.48 -8.98 -37.35
N ILE A 175 4.49 -9.67 -36.85
CA ILE A 175 4.81 -11.04 -37.22
C ILE A 175 4.56 -11.95 -36.04
N ASP A 176 3.68 -12.91 -36.19
CA ASP A 176 3.44 -14.00 -35.26
C ASP A 176 4.47 -15.10 -35.53
N LEU A 177 5.34 -15.33 -34.57
CA LEU A 177 6.42 -16.32 -34.68
C LEU A 177 5.92 -17.76 -34.56
N VAL A 178 4.77 -17.95 -33.93
CA VAL A 178 4.15 -19.28 -33.73
C VAL A 178 3.34 -19.72 -34.97
N ASP A 179 2.53 -18.79 -35.47
CA ASP A 179 1.69 -19.04 -36.64
C ASP A 179 2.42 -18.80 -37.97
N GLU A 180 3.63 -18.21 -37.93
CA GLU A 180 4.42 -17.80 -39.08
C GLU A 180 3.62 -16.95 -40.09
N LYS A 181 2.92 -15.95 -39.54
CA LYS A 181 2.06 -15.06 -40.30
C LYS A 181 2.42 -13.60 -40.01
N ALA A 182 2.23 -12.76 -41.01
CA ALA A 182 2.37 -11.33 -40.85
C ALA A 182 1.03 -10.63 -41.00
N TYR A 183 0.80 -9.63 -40.15
CA TYR A 183 -0.45 -8.87 -40.09
C TYR A 183 -0.16 -7.38 -40.21
N LYS A 184 -0.76 -6.74 -41.22
CA LYS A 184 -0.71 -5.28 -41.41
C LYS A 184 -1.99 -4.66 -40.89
N PHE A 185 -1.84 -3.65 -40.04
CA PHE A 185 -2.97 -2.89 -39.49
C PHE A 185 -3.42 -1.83 -40.50
N ASP A 186 -4.71 -1.83 -40.85
CA ASP A 186 -5.35 -0.78 -41.64
C ASP A 186 -6.07 0.18 -40.71
N PRO A 187 -5.54 1.40 -40.49
CA PRO A 187 -6.15 2.37 -39.59
C PRO A 187 -7.54 2.86 -40.06
N LYS A 188 -7.81 2.85 -41.38
CA LYS A 188 -9.08 3.33 -41.94
C LYS A 188 -10.20 2.31 -41.74
N ALA A 189 -9.87 1.04 -41.99
CA ALA A 189 -10.80 -0.09 -41.79
C ALA A 189 -10.83 -0.56 -40.33
N ASN A 190 -9.89 -0.08 -39.50
CA ASN A 190 -9.69 -0.53 -38.12
C ASN A 190 -9.55 -2.07 -38.01
N LYS A 191 -8.86 -2.69 -38.97
CA LYS A 191 -8.78 -4.15 -39.14
C LYS A 191 -7.34 -4.59 -39.41
N LEU A 192 -7.01 -5.80 -38.95
CA LEU A 192 -5.79 -6.52 -39.33
C LEU A 192 -6.02 -7.29 -40.61
N ASN A 193 -5.10 -7.15 -41.53
CA ASN A 193 -5.07 -7.92 -42.78
C ASN A 193 -3.83 -8.81 -42.76
N GLU A 194 -4.03 -10.09 -43.03
CA GLU A 194 -2.93 -11.05 -43.25
C GLU A 194 -2.19 -10.70 -44.55
N ILE A 195 -0.86 -10.61 -44.46
CA ILE A 195 0.02 -10.32 -45.60
C ILE A 195 1.14 -11.37 -45.67
N ALA A 196 1.82 -11.44 -46.82
CA ALA A 196 3.07 -12.23 -46.90
C ALA A 196 4.16 -11.64 -45.97
N ILE A 197 4.93 -12.52 -45.36
CA ILE A 197 6.05 -12.09 -44.53
C ILE A 197 7.07 -11.32 -45.35
N PRO A 198 7.46 -10.11 -44.99
CA PRO A 198 8.47 -9.33 -45.72
C PRO A 198 9.82 -10.06 -45.74
N ALA A 199 10.43 -10.19 -46.91
CA ALA A 199 11.75 -10.84 -47.03
C ALA A 199 12.84 -10.18 -46.19
N ALA A 200 12.73 -8.87 -45.98
CA ALA A 200 13.67 -8.11 -45.15
C ALA A 200 13.57 -8.47 -43.64
N ALA A 201 12.54 -9.17 -43.21
CA ALA A 201 12.36 -9.59 -41.82
C ALA A 201 13.04 -10.94 -41.51
N ALA A 202 13.56 -11.68 -42.52
CA ALA A 202 14.00 -13.06 -42.38
C ALA A 202 15.06 -13.24 -41.26
N ASP A 203 16.11 -12.44 -41.23
CA ASP A 203 17.19 -12.55 -40.22
C ASP A 203 16.67 -12.32 -38.79
N ARG A 204 15.76 -11.36 -38.62
CA ARG A 204 15.14 -11.06 -37.32
C ARG A 204 14.18 -12.14 -36.87
N ILE A 205 13.46 -12.73 -37.81
CA ILE A 205 12.57 -13.87 -37.51
C ILE A 205 13.40 -15.06 -37.04
N GLU A 206 14.50 -15.37 -37.70
CA GLU A 206 15.39 -16.48 -37.32
C GLU A 206 15.95 -16.27 -35.90
N GLU A 207 16.50 -15.07 -35.61
CA GLU A 207 17.02 -14.70 -34.31
C GLU A 207 15.95 -14.84 -33.21
N MET A 208 14.74 -14.29 -33.42
CA MET A 208 13.68 -14.30 -32.44
C MET A 208 13.05 -15.69 -32.27
N LYS A 209 12.95 -16.49 -33.35
CA LYS A 209 12.51 -17.89 -33.26
C LYS A 209 13.48 -18.75 -32.47
N MET A 210 14.78 -18.50 -32.59
CA MET A 210 15.77 -19.20 -31.77
C MET A 210 15.52 -18.96 -30.27
N ALA A 211 15.29 -17.71 -29.88
CA ALA A 211 14.96 -17.35 -28.49
C ALA A 211 13.63 -17.95 -28.01
N LEU A 212 12.62 -18.01 -28.90
CA LEU A 212 11.32 -18.67 -28.62
C LEU A 212 11.51 -20.17 -28.42
N ASN A 213 12.22 -20.86 -29.32
CA ASN A 213 12.44 -22.28 -29.27
C ASN A 213 13.28 -22.70 -28.04
N GLU A 214 14.27 -21.91 -27.66
CA GLU A 214 15.05 -22.09 -26.42
C GLU A 214 14.14 -22.07 -25.19
N ALA A 215 13.29 -21.05 -25.07
CA ALA A 215 12.35 -20.94 -23.95
C ALA A 215 11.32 -22.09 -23.94
N VAL A 216 10.83 -22.52 -25.09
CA VAL A 216 9.89 -23.65 -25.24
C VAL A 216 10.57 -24.97 -24.88
N ALA A 217 11.82 -25.17 -25.27
CA ALA A 217 12.59 -26.36 -24.93
C ALA A 217 12.71 -26.59 -23.42
N GLU A 218 12.86 -25.52 -22.64
CA GLU A 218 12.97 -25.59 -21.17
C GLU A 218 11.67 -26.06 -20.48
N THR A 219 10.55 -26.16 -21.21
CA THR A 219 9.26 -26.55 -20.59
C THR A 219 9.01 -28.04 -20.49
N ASP A 220 9.73 -28.86 -21.26
CA ASP A 220 9.53 -30.31 -21.34
C ASP A 220 10.82 -31.01 -21.75
N ASP A 221 11.15 -32.13 -21.10
CA ASP A 221 12.39 -32.89 -21.36
C ASP A 221 12.47 -33.41 -22.83
N ALA A 222 11.31 -33.78 -23.41
CA ALA A 222 11.30 -34.24 -24.80
C ALA A 222 11.52 -33.08 -25.79
N LEU A 223 11.05 -31.88 -25.48
CA LEU A 223 11.31 -30.69 -26.29
C LEU A 223 12.78 -30.27 -26.14
N MET A 224 13.35 -30.42 -24.97
CA MET A 224 14.78 -30.14 -24.72
C MET A 224 15.67 -31.10 -25.54
N GLU A 225 15.34 -32.38 -25.57
CA GLU A 225 16.06 -33.38 -26.38
C GLU A 225 15.98 -33.06 -27.89
N LYS A 226 14.80 -32.71 -28.41
CA LYS A 226 14.62 -32.25 -29.78
C LYS A 226 15.44 -31.00 -30.11
N PHE A 227 15.49 -30.03 -29.19
CA PHE A 227 16.25 -28.79 -29.34
C PHE A 227 17.76 -29.08 -29.50
N PHE A 228 18.30 -29.98 -28.67
CA PHE A 228 19.71 -30.38 -28.76
C PHE A 228 20.03 -31.21 -30.00
N MET A 229 19.04 -31.88 -30.56
CA MET A 229 19.19 -32.63 -31.81
C MET A 229 18.98 -31.73 -33.06
N GLU A 230 18.74 -30.44 -32.87
CA GLU A 230 18.43 -29.45 -33.92
C GLU A 230 17.18 -29.86 -34.74
N GLU A 231 16.25 -30.60 -34.12
CA GLU A 231 14.97 -30.98 -34.77
C GLU A 231 13.97 -29.80 -34.64
N PRO A 232 13.28 -29.43 -35.75
CA PRO A 232 12.32 -28.34 -35.71
C PRO A 232 11.09 -28.72 -34.86
N PHE A 233 10.60 -27.75 -34.05
CA PHE A 233 9.33 -27.91 -33.35
C PHE A 233 8.15 -27.73 -34.29
N THR A 234 7.10 -28.52 -34.07
CA THR A 234 5.80 -28.27 -34.71
C THR A 234 5.10 -27.08 -34.05
N LYS A 235 4.16 -26.48 -34.78
CA LYS A 235 3.34 -25.38 -34.25
C LYS A 235 2.62 -25.77 -32.95
N GLU A 236 2.06 -26.98 -32.91
CA GLU A 236 1.35 -27.53 -31.76
C GLU A 236 2.26 -27.71 -30.54
N GLU A 237 3.51 -28.12 -30.76
CA GLU A 237 4.52 -28.21 -29.68
C GLU A 237 4.86 -26.84 -29.14
N ILE A 238 5.09 -25.84 -29.99
CA ILE A 238 5.34 -24.46 -29.55
C ILE A 238 4.17 -23.89 -28.76
N GLN A 239 2.93 -24.04 -29.29
CA GLN A 239 1.73 -23.55 -28.60
C GLN A 239 1.53 -24.19 -27.22
N LYS A 240 1.69 -25.53 -27.13
CA LYS A 240 1.60 -26.26 -25.87
C LYS A 240 2.73 -25.87 -24.91
N GLY A 241 3.95 -25.75 -25.41
CA GLY A 241 5.10 -25.32 -24.62
C GLY A 241 4.91 -23.92 -24.03
N ILE A 242 4.50 -22.94 -24.85
CA ILE A 242 4.19 -21.59 -24.34
C ILE A 242 3.09 -21.65 -23.27
N ALA A 243 1.97 -22.31 -23.53
CA ALA A 243 0.86 -22.38 -22.57
C ALA A 243 1.28 -23.06 -21.26
N ALA A 244 2.04 -24.17 -21.33
CA ALA A 244 2.58 -24.85 -20.16
C ALA A 244 3.59 -23.98 -19.39
N GLY A 245 4.50 -23.35 -20.11
CA GLY A 245 5.52 -22.46 -19.52
C GLY A 245 4.94 -21.21 -18.89
N VAL A 246 3.90 -20.60 -19.48
CA VAL A 246 3.18 -19.47 -18.88
C VAL A 246 2.46 -19.91 -17.60
N LYS A 247 1.82 -21.06 -17.62
CA LYS A 247 1.12 -21.62 -16.47
C LYS A 247 2.08 -21.96 -15.30
N SER A 248 3.25 -22.53 -15.61
CA SER A 248 4.28 -22.84 -14.59
C SER A 248 5.08 -21.60 -14.17
N GLY A 249 5.02 -20.49 -14.92
CA GLY A 249 5.80 -19.29 -14.69
C GLY A 249 7.23 -19.35 -15.26
N THR A 250 7.59 -20.41 -15.99
CA THR A 250 8.90 -20.56 -16.67
C THR A 250 9.00 -19.75 -17.96
N ILE A 251 7.86 -19.42 -18.60
CA ILE A 251 7.79 -18.55 -19.77
C ILE A 251 7.01 -17.27 -19.44
N ALA A 252 7.54 -16.14 -19.87
CA ALA A 252 6.87 -14.83 -19.89
C ALA A 252 6.84 -14.32 -21.35
N PRO A 253 5.77 -14.57 -22.12
CA PRO A 253 5.70 -14.21 -23.52
C PRO A 253 5.63 -12.69 -23.71
N VAL A 254 6.28 -12.20 -24.78
CA VAL A 254 6.29 -10.78 -25.15
C VAL A 254 5.45 -10.55 -26.39
N PHE A 255 4.50 -9.64 -26.24
CA PHE A 255 3.65 -9.10 -27.29
C PHE A 255 3.97 -7.63 -27.53
N CYS A 256 3.52 -7.06 -28.62
CA CYS A 256 3.77 -5.66 -28.91
C CYS A 256 2.64 -4.97 -29.69
N GLY A 257 2.63 -3.64 -29.65
CA GLY A 257 1.66 -2.83 -30.37
C GLY A 257 1.63 -1.38 -29.94
N SER A 258 0.53 -0.71 -30.26
CA SER A 258 0.22 0.65 -29.83
C SER A 258 -1.21 0.74 -29.33
N ALA A 259 -1.36 1.08 -28.06
CA ALA A 259 -2.67 1.37 -27.47
C ALA A 259 -3.32 2.63 -28.04
N ALA A 260 -2.55 3.57 -28.59
CA ALA A 260 -3.07 4.80 -29.16
C ALA A 260 -3.70 4.59 -30.54
N THR A 261 -3.06 3.78 -31.38
CA THR A 261 -3.52 3.48 -32.76
C THR A 261 -4.39 2.24 -32.84
N GLY A 262 -4.31 1.34 -31.86
CA GLY A 262 -4.97 0.05 -31.84
C GLY A 262 -4.25 -1.02 -32.67
N SER A 263 -3.06 -0.73 -33.17
CA SER A 263 -2.25 -1.72 -33.86
C SER A 263 -1.72 -2.75 -32.86
N GLY A 264 -1.74 -4.04 -33.22
CA GLY A 264 -1.36 -5.16 -32.36
C GLY A 264 -2.40 -5.57 -31.30
N SER A 265 -3.47 -4.79 -31.07
CA SER A 265 -4.46 -5.07 -30.01
C SER A 265 -5.30 -6.32 -30.28
N GLN A 266 -5.67 -6.62 -31.53
CA GLN A 266 -6.39 -7.85 -31.87
C GLN A 266 -5.50 -9.08 -31.66
N VAL A 267 -4.25 -9.03 -32.11
CA VAL A 267 -3.28 -10.11 -31.88
C VAL A 267 -3.08 -10.36 -30.39
N LEU A 268 -3.03 -9.29 -29.57
CA LEU A 268 -2.95 -9.43 -28.12
C LEU A 268 -4.19 -10.13 -27.54
N MET A 269 -5.41 -9.77 -27.97
CA MET A 269 -6.63 -10.43 -27.49
C MET A 269 -6.67 -11.91 -27.86
N ASP A 270 -6.25 -12.27 -29.08
CA ASP A 270 -6.12 -13.65 -29.49
C ASP A 270 -5.06 -14.39 -28.65
N ALA A 271 -3.92 -13.77 -28.41
CA ALA A 271 -2.86 -14.31 -27.56
C ALA A 271 -3.32 -14.53 -26.10
N ILE A 272 -4.09 -13.61 -25.52
CA ILE A 272 -4.69 -13.77 -24.19
C ILE A 272 -5.57 -15.02 -24.13
N VAL A 273 -6.36 -15.26 -25.16
CA VAL A 273 -7.24 -16.44 -25.22
C VAL A 273 -6.45 -17.74 -25.38
N HIS A 274 -5.40 -17.75 -26.21
CA HIS A 274 -4.66 -18.96 -26.58
C HIS A 274 -3.54 -19.35 -25.61
N PHE A 275 -2.79 -18.37 -25.08
CA PHE A 275 -1.56 -18.64 -24.32
C PHE A 275 -1.71 -18.41 -22.81
N LEU A 276 -2.60 -17.51 -22.39
CA LEU A 276 -2.73 -17.25 -20.96
C LEU A 276 -3.66 -18.27 -20.29
N PRO A 277 -3.33 -18.70 -19.05
CA PRO A 277 -4.11 -19.70 -18.35
C PRO A 277 -5.55 -19.25 -18.12
N SER A 278 -6.48 -20.18 -18.23
CA SER A 278 -7.86 -19.97 -17.82
C SER A 278 -7.97 -19.94 -16.29
N ALA A 279 -9.10 -19.46 -15.78
CA ALA A 279 -9.39 -19.55 -14.37
C ALA A 279 -9.43 -20.99 -13.86
N ALA A 280 -9.84 -21.96 -14.71
CA ALA A 280 -9.81 -23.38 -14.36
C ALA A 280 -8.38 -23.91 -14.18
N ASP A 281 -7.42 -23.39 -14.97
CA ASP A 281 -6.04 -23.86 -14.99
C ASP A 281 -5.14 -23.11 -13.98
N GLY A 282 -5.34 -21.81 -13.85
CA GLY A 282 -4.45 -20.93 -13.11
C GLY A 282 -4.96 -20.49 -11.73
N CYS A 283 -6.27 -20.62 -11.48
CA CYS A 283 -6.83 -20.19 -10.21
C CYS A 283 -6.55 -21.25 -9.12
N CYS A 284 -5.60 -20.94 -8.27
CA CYS A 284 -5.38 -21.66 -7.02
C CYS A 284 -5.11 -20.65 -5.92
N GLU A 285 -5.69 -20.91 -4.74
CA GLU A 285 -5.56 -20.06 -3.57
C GLU A 285 -5.06 -20.87 -2.38
N GLU A 286 -4.12 -20.31 -1.65
CA GLU A 286 -3.58 -20.92 -0.44
C GLU A 286 -4.38 -20.44 0.78
N THR A 287 -4.75 -21.38 1.64
CA THR A 287 -5.39 -21.05 2.93
C THR A 287 -4.34 -20.66 3.97
N VAL A 288 -4.80 -20.09 5.07
CA VAL A 288 -3.95 -19.75 6.23
C VAL A 288 -3.29 -21.02 6.82
N GLU A 289 -3.98 -22.17 6.72
CA GLU A 289 -3.48 -23.48 7.16
C GLU A 289 -2.50 -24.13 6.18
N GLY A 290 -2.27 -23.52 5.00
CA GLY A 290 -1.34 -24.01 3.98
C GLY A 290 -1.96 -25.01 2.98
N GLU A 291 -3.30 -25.20 2.98
CA GLU A 291 -3.98 -26.00 1.95
C GLU A 291 -4.09 -25.16 0.64
N THR A 292 -3.77 -25.78 -0.49
CA THR A 292 -3.98 -25.14 -1.81
C THR A 292 -5.31 -25.59 -2.40
N ILE A 293 -6.21 -24.62 -2.60
CA ILE A 293 -7.54 -24.85 -3.16
C ILE A 293 -7.55 -24.39 -4.63
N LYS A 294 -7.87 -25.34 -5.53
CA LYS A 294 -8.01 -25.08 -6.96
C LYS A 294 -9.43 -24.68 -7.29
N CYS A 295 -9.57 -23.96 -8.41
CA CYS A 295 -10.88 -23.63 -8.98
C CYS A 295 -11.70 -24.91 -9.21
N ASN A 296 -12.88 -24.98 -8.58
CA ASN A 296 -13.79 -26.11 -8.71
C ASN A 296 -15.25 -25.65 -8.61
N PRO A 297 -16.00 -25.63 -9.72
CA PRO A 297 -17.40 -25.18 -9.73
C PRO A 297 -18.36 -26.11 -8.98
N ASP A 298 -17.98 -27.38 -8.73
CA ASP A 298 -18.84 -28.39 -8.09
C ASP A 298 -18.59 -28.51 -6.57
N ALA A 299 -17.59 -27.81 -6.04
CA ALA A 299 -17.30 -27.79 -4.61
C ALA A 299 -18.20 -26.78 -3.87
N PRO A 300 -18.30 -26.87 -2.52
CA PRO A 300 -18.93 -25.84 -1.70
C PRO A 300 -18.37 -24.46 -2.01
N GLU A 301 -19.22 -23.43 -1.94
CA GLU A 301 -18.85 -22.08 -2.33
C GLU A 301 -17.74 -21.50 -1.45
N SER A 302 -16.80 -20.83 -2.09
CA SER A 302 -15.81 -19.97 -1.44
C SER A 302 -15.42 -18.83 -2.37
N ALA A 303 -15.24 -17.65 -1.80
CA ALA A 303 -14.87 -16.45 -2.51
C ALA A 303 -13.93 -15.57 -1.66
N PHE A 304 -13.03 -14.89 -2.31
CA PHE A 304 -12.08 -13.95 -1.71
C PHE A 304 -12.48 -12.52 -2.03
N VAL A 305 -12.61 -11.68 -0.99
CA VAL A 305 -12.88 -10.24 -1.12
C VAL A 305 -11.56 -9.53 -1.38
N PHE A 306 -11.29 -9.14 -2.62
CA PHE A 306 -10.01 -8.54 -2.98
C PHE A 306 -10.02 -7.01 -3.00
N LYS A 307 -11.22 -6.38 -3.01
CA LYS A 307 -11.38 -4.92 -3.04
C LYS A 307 -12.71 -4.50 -2.45
N THR A 308 -12.72 -3.36 -1.76
CA THR A 308 -13.94 -2.71 -1.24
C THR A 308 -14.00 -1.27 -1.74
N VAL A 309 -15.19 -0.81 -2.12
CA VAL A 309 -15.45 0.58 -2.55
C VAL A 309 -16.69 1.11 -1.84
N ALA A 310 -16.64 2.34 -1.37
CA ALA A 310 -17.81 3.05 -0.88
C ALA A 310 -18.49 3.77 -2.05
N ASP A 311 -19.49 3.12 -2.64
CA ASP A 311 -20.27 3.68 -3.74
C ASP A 311 -21.34 4.63 -3.17
N PRO A 312 -21.49 5.85 -3.72
CA PRO A 312 -22.45 6.83 -3.21
C PRO A 312 -23.93 6.43 -3.38
N PHE A 313 -24.25 5.50 -4.30
CA PHE A 313 -25.61 5.07 -4.61
C PHE A 313 -25.99 3.75 -3.94
N VAL A 314 -25.11 2.76 -4.01
CA VAL A 314 -25.40 1.42 -3.49
C VAL A 314 -24.78 1.16 -2.11
N GLY A 315 -23.98 2.08 -1.62
CA GLY A 315 -23.24 1.95 -0.36
C GLY A 315 -21.96 1.12 -0.50
N LYS A 316 -21.72 0.21 0.42
CA LYS A 316 -20.55 -0.69 0.37
C LYS A 316 -20.67 -1.68 -0.78
N LEU A 317 -19.66 -1.69 -1.65
CA LEU A 317 -19.52 -2.60 -2.77
C LEU A 317 -18.24 -3.41 -2.57
N SER A 318 -18.39 -4.72 -2.39
CA SER A 318 -17.26 -5.63 -2.18
C SER A 318 -17.03 -6.46 -3.45
N PHE A 319 -15.86 -6.30 -4.04
CA PHE A 319 -15.44 -7.08 -5.20
C PHE A 319 -14.86 -8.42 -4.76
N VAL A 320 -15.38 -9.48 -5.35
CA VAL A 320 -15.03 -10.85 -4.99
C VAL A 320 -14.55 -11.63 -6.20
N LYS A 321 -13.62 -12.53 -5.97
CA LYS A 321 -13.27 -13.62 -6.87
C LYS A 321 -13.81 -14.91 -6.28
N VAL A 322 -14.65 -15.61 -7.00
CA VAL A 322 -15.16 -16.92 -6.59
C VAL A 322 -14.13 -17.99 -6.93
N ILE A 323 -13.71 -18.76 -5.94
CA ILE A 323 -12.69 -19.80 -6.10
C ILE A 323 -13.37 -21.16 -6.33
N THR A 324 -14.36 -21.48 -5.49
CA THR A 324 -15.12 -22.74 -5.64
C THR A 324 -16.61 -22.47 -5.61
N GLY A 325 -17.37 -23.37 -6.22
CA GLY A 325 -18.84 -23.28 -6.25
C GLY A 325 -19.35 -22.10 -7.05
N LYS A 326 -20.42 -21.50 -6.57
CA LYS A 326 -21.06 -20.29 -7.13
C LYS A 326 -21.72 -19.47 -6.05
N LEU A 327 -21.72 -18.17 -6.19
CA LEU A 327 -22.47 -17.25 -5.36
C LEU A 327 -23.77 -16.87 -6.09
N THR A 328 -24.89 -16.84 -5.36
CA THR A 328 -26.21 -16.37 -5.84
C THR A 328 -26.77 -15.33 -4.86
N ALA A 329 -27.61 -14.43 -5.38
CA ALA A 329 -28.23 -13.41 -4.53
C ALA A 329 -29.09 -14.06 -3.43
N GLY A 330 -29.02 -13.52 -2.22
CA GLY A 330 -29.76 -14.02 -1.06
C GLY A 330 -29.12 -15.20 -0.32
N MET A 331 -28.00 -15.78 -0.81
CA MET A 331 -27.20 -16.74 -0.05
C MET A 331 -26.61 -16.09 1.20
N THR A 332 -26.25 -16.94 2.18
CA THR A 332 -25.72 -16.49 3.45
C THR A 332 -24.45 -17.28 3.80
N PRO A 333 -23.34 -17.07 3.07
CA PRO A 333 -22.06 -17.67 3.39
C PRO A 333 -21.54 -17.12 4.75
N ILE A 334 -20.60 -17.84 5.34
CA ILE A 334 -19.88 -17.41 6.55
C ILE A 334 -18.67 -16.56 6.15
N ASN A 335 -18.48 -15.44 6.85
CA ASN A 335 -17.21 -14.71 6.82
C ASN A 335 -16.21 -15.43 7.73
N ALA A 336 -15.17 -16.00 7.16
CA ALA A 336 -14.20 -16.83 7.91
C ALA A 336 -13.47 -16.06 9.02
N ARG A 337 -13.27 -14.75 8.88
CA ARG A 337 -12.60 -13.92 9.91
C ARG A 337 -13.49 -13.67 11.12
N THR A 338 -14.78 -13.37 10.92
CA THR A 338 -15.70 -13.03 12.02
C THR A 338 -16.46 -14.24 12.54
N GLY A 339 -16.56 -15.33 11.76
CA GLY A 339 -17.40 -16.48 12.04
C GLY A 339 -18.91 -16.20 11.85
N GLU A 340 -19.28 -15.01 11.39
CA GLU A 340 -20.67 -14.60 11.24
C GLU A 340 -21.22 -14.77 9.82
N PRO A 341 -22.52 -15.02 9.66
CA PRO A 341 -23.14 -15.12 8.33
C PRO A 341 -23.26 -13.74 7.67
N GLU A 342 -22.89 -13.68 6.38
CA GLU A 342 -23.03 -12.50 5.52
C GLU A 342 -24.12 -12.72 4.49
N ARG A 343 -25.22 -11.99 4.59
CA ARG A 343 -26.28 -12.07 3.59
C ARG A 343 -25.88 -11.36 2.30
N LEU A 344 -25.79 -12.10 1.21
CA LEU A 344 -25.46 -11.53 -0.10
C LEU A 344 -26.62 -10.66 -0.61
N GLY A 345 -26.32 -9.40 -0.92
CA GLY A 345 -27.24 -8.50 -1.59
C GLY A 345 -27.31 -8.80 -3.10
N LYS A 346 -27.41 -7.75 -3.92
CA LYS A 346 -27.31 -7.89 -5.37
C LYS A 346 -25.90 -8.27 -5.78
N LEU A 347 -25.84 -9.13 -6.79
CA LEU A 347 -24.60 -9.50 -7.46
C LEU A 347 -24.47 -8.66 -8.73
N LEU A 348 -23.30 -8.09 -8.95
CA LEU A 348 -23.06 -7.16 -10.05
C LEU A 348 -21.84 -7.59 -10.86
N CYS A 349 -21.94 -7.45 -12.17
CA CYS A 349 -20.79 -7.41 -13.07
C CYS A 349 -20.48 -5.95 -13.35
N CYS A 350 -19.32 -5.49 -12.88
CA CYS A 350 -18.91 -4.08 -13.00
C CYS A 350 -17.97 -3.90 -14.18
N ARG A 351 -18.20 -2.85 -14.99
CA ARG A 351 -17.31 -2.36 -16.03
C ARG A 351 -17.07 -0.86 -15.76
N GLY A 352 -15.98 -0.57 -15.07
CA GLY A 352 -15.78 0.77 -14.55
C GLY A 352 -16.98 1.22 -13.70
N LYS A 353 -17.59 2.34 -14.07
CA LYS A 353 -18.79 2.87 -13.38
C LYS A 353 -20.08 2.11 -13.70
N LYS A 354 -20.13 1.35 -14.82
CA LYS A 354 -21.32 0.59 -15.22
C LYS A 354 -21.46 -0.66 -14.37
N GLN A 355 -22.65 -0.86 -13.78
CA GLN A 355 -22.98 -1.98 -12.91
C GLN A 355 -24.18 -2.72 -13.49
N ASP A 356 -23.97 -3.93 -13.99
CA ASP A 356 -25.01 -4.79 -14.53
C ASP A 356 -25.35 -5.90 -13.51
N GLU A 357 -26.61 -6.03 -13.10
CA GLU A 357 -27.06 -7.07 -12.16
C GLU A 357 -26.97 -8.46 -12.84
N VAL A 358 -26.43 -9.44 -12.09
CA VAL A 358 -26.28 -10.83 -12.53
C VAL A 358 -26.90 -11.80 -11.53
N ASP A 359 -27.37 -12.94 -12.01
CA ASP A 359 -28.04 -13.95 -11.16
C ASP A 359 -27.04 -14.70 -10.28
N CYS A 360 -25.83 -14.94 -10.80
CA CYS A 360 -24.78 -15.62 -10.05
C CYS A 360 -23.38 -15.21 -10.52
N ILE A 361 -22.39 -15.48 -9.68
CA ILE A 361 -20.95 -15.41 -9.99
C ILE A 361 -20.42 -16.82 -9.78
N THR A 362 -19.82 -17.41 -10.82
CA THR A 362 -19.33 -18.80 -10.82
C THR A 362 -17.86 -18.88 -10.45
N ALA A 363 -17.39 -20.08 -10.08
CA ALA A 363 -15.97 -20.33 -9.81
C ALA A 363 -15.07 -19.83 -10.95
N GLY A 364 -13.99 -19.13 -10.59
CA GLY A 364 -13.06 -18.50 -11.50
C GLY A 364 -13.47 -17.09 -11.95
N ASP A 365 -14.71 -16.66 -11.72
CA ASP A 365 -15.18 -15.36 -12.16
C ASP A 365 -15.06 -14.27 -11.07
N ILE A 366 -15.05 -13.03 -11.53
CA ILE A 366 -14.99 -11.82 -10.71
C ILE A 366 -16.33 -11.10 -10.80
N GLY A 367 -16.84 -10.67 -9.64
CA GLY A 367 -18.03 -9.83 -9.55
C GLY A 367 -18.00 -8.96 -8.32
N ALA A 368 -19.08 -8.22 -8.10
CA ALA A 368 -19.22 -7.40 -6.92
C ALA A 368 -20.52 -7.71 -6.17
N ILE A 369 -20.50 -7.56 -4.87
CA ILE A 369 -21.61 -7.83 -3.95
C ILE A 369 -21.94 -6.53 -3.22
N THR A 370 -23.24 -6.18 -3.19
CA THR A 370 -23.69 -5.00 -2.47
C THR A 370 -24.02 -5.31 -1.02
N LYS A 371 -23.78 -4.34 -0.13
CA LYS A 371 -24.29 -4.32 1.25
C LYS A 371 -23.81 -5.47 2.14
N LEU A 372 -22.62 -5.99 1.95
CA LEU A 372 -22.00 -6.86 2.96
C LEU A 372 -21.76 -6.06 4.25
N SER A 373 -22.16 -6.61 5.40
CA SER A 373 -22.18 -5.88 6.67
C SER A 373 -20.79 -5.77 7.29
N ASN A 374 -20.09 -6.90 7.43
CA ASN A 374 -18.84 -7.01 8.18
C ASN A 374 -17.62 -7.36 7.30
N ALA A 375 -17.87 -7.77 6.07
CA ALA A 375 -16.80 -8.18 5.15
C ALA A 375 -15.92 -6.97 4.76
N VAL A 376 -14.62 -7.15 4.81
CA VAL A 376 -13.60 -6.18 4.40
C VAL A 376 -12.66 -6.80 3.36
N THR A 377 -11.85 -5.97 2.73
CA THR A 377 -10.80 -6.44 1.81
C THR A 377 -9.87 -7.41 2.54
N GLY A 378 -9.65 -8.59 1.94
CA GLY A 378 -8.86 -9.69 2.51
C GLY A 378 -9.70 -10.81 3.14
N ASP A 379 -11.02 -10.61 3.34
CA ASP A 379 -11.89 -11.63 3.93
C ASP A 379 -12.22 -12.75 2.94
N THR A 380 -12.51 -13.92 3.51
CA THR A 380 -13.02 -15.08 2.79
C THR A 380 -14.49 -15.31 3.16
N LEU A 381 -15.33 -15.45 2.14
CA LEU A 381 -16.71 -15.90 2.28
C LEU A 381 -16.78 -17.37 1.87
N CYS A 382 -17.33 -18.23 2.71
CA CYS A 382 -17.36 -19.67 2.47
C CYS A 382 -18.61 -20.36 3.00
N ASP A 383 -18.85 -21.61 2.55
CA ASP A 383 -19.94 -22.45 3.05
C ASP A 383 -19.76 -22.73 4.55
N ALA A 384 -20.87 -22.70 5.29
CA ALA A 384 -20.88 -22.94 6.72
C ALA A 384 -20.39 -24.34 7.14
N LYS A 385 -20.48 -25.33 6.22
CA LYS A 385 -20.02 -26.69 6.48
C LYS A 385 -18.52 -26.88 6.17
N ARG A 386 -17.91 -25.94 5.44
CA ARG A 386 -16.49 -25.95 5.09
C ARG A 386 -15.91 -24.55 5.30
N VAL A 387 -15.68 -24.19 6.54
CA VAL A 387 -15.07 -22.89 6.87
C VAL A 387 -13.58 -22.94 6.53
N ILE A 388 -13.18 -22.11 5.58
CA ILE A 388 -11.79 -21.93 5.13
C ILE A 388 -11.45 -20.46 5.11
N SER A 389 -10.19 -20.12 5.35
CA SER A 389 -9.68 -18.75 5.26
C SER A 389 -8.51 -18.70 4.28
N TYR A 390 -8.64 -17.94 3.21
CA TYR A 390 -7.52 -17.70 2.28
C TYR A 390 -6.50 -16.76 2.89
N LYS A 391 -5.22 -16.91 2.52
CA LYS A 391 -4.18 -15.97 2.91
C LYS A 391 -4.58 -14.55 2.49
N PRO A 392 -4.55 -13.58 3.41
CA PRO A 392 -4.88 -12.20 3.08
C PRO A 392 -3.88 -11.61 2.08
N THR A 393 -4.29 -10.55 1.39
CA THR A 393 -3.39 -9.78 0.53
C THR A 393 -2.45 -8.96 1.41
N GLU A 394 -1.16 -9.03 1.15
CA GLU A 394 -0.17 -8.16 1.78
C GLU A 394 -0.18 -6.80 1.08
N PHE A 395 -0.49 -5.76 1.85
CA PHE A 395 -0.45 -4.39 1.39
C PHE A 395 0.80 -3.68 1.90
N PRO A 396 1.35 -2.74 1.12
CA PRO A 396 2.45 -1.90 1.59
C PRO A 396 2.06 -1.12 2.85
N ALA A 397 2.96 -1.09 3.83
CA ALA A 397 2.76 -0.29 5.02
C ALA A 397 2.84 1.22 4.72
N PRO A 398 2.03 2.07 5.39
CA PRO A 398 2.15 3.52 5.27
C PRO A 398 3.53 3.98 5.71
N CYS A 399 4.10 4.95 4.97
CA CYS A 399 5.46 5.47 5.20
C CYS A 399 5.54 6.98 5.37
N LEU A 400 4.42 7.70 5.18
CA LEU A 400 4.32 9.14 5.40
C LEU A 400 3.13 9.43 6.31
N SER A 401 3.38 10.14 7.42
CA SER A 401 2.37 10.52 8.40
C SER A 401 2.21 12.03 8.45
N MET A 402 0.96 12.51 8.47
CA MET A 402 0.61 13.93 8.56
C MET A 402 -0.47 14.14 9.62
N ALA A 403 -0.39 15.23 10.35
CA ALA A 403 -1.45 15.62 11.28
C ALA A 403 -2.57 16.37 10.54
N ILE A 404 -3.80 16.05 10.88
CA ILE A 404 -5.00 16.67 10.32
C ILE A 404 -5.38 17.90 11.14
N VAL A 405 -5.57 19.02 10.46
CA VAL A 405 -6.14 20.26 11.01
C VAL A 405 -7.49 20.49 10.34
N LEU A 406 -8.55 20.48 11.14
CA LEU A 406 -9.91 20.74 10.67
C LEU A 406 -10.10 22.25 10.44
N LYS A 407 -10.64 22.63 9.28
CA LYS A 407 -10.95 24.04 8.98
C LYS A 407 -12.38 24.42 9.35
N GLY A 408 -13.29 23.44 9.45
CA GLY A 408 -14.70 23.62 9.76
C GLY A 408 -15.01 23.33 11.22
N LYS A 409 -15.81 24.18 11.87
CA LYS A 409 -16.33 23.90 13.22
C LYS A 409 -17.40 22.79 13.15
N GLY A 410 -17.26 21.76 13.99
CA GLY A 410 -18.22 20.64 14.09
C GLY A 410 -17.90 19.43 13.20
N ASP A 411 -16.76 19.43 12.53
CA ASP A 411 -16.32 18.29 11.72
C ASP A 411 -15.59 17.22 12.54
N GLU A 412 -15.25 17.53 13.81
CA GLU A 412 -14.56 16.61 14.74
C GLU A 412 -15.35 15.30 14.97
N ALA A 413 -16.67 15.38 15.00
CA ALA A 413 -17.52 14.20 15.18
C ALA A 413 -17.67 13.35 13.92
N LYS A 414 -17.41 13.93 12.72
CA LYS A 414 -17.64 13.28 11.43
C LYS A 414 -16.39 12.62 10.89
N ILE A 415 -15.21 13.17 11.21
CA ILE A 415 -13.94 12.76 10.58
C ILE A 415 -13.61 11.29 10.86
N ALA A 416 -13.83 10.80 12.08
CA ALA A 416 -13.55 9.42 12.43
C ALA A 416 -14.35 8.44 11.56
N GLY A 417 -15.64 8.71 11.36
CA GLY A 417 -16.49 7.88 10.49
C GLY A 417 -16.15 7.98 9.02
N ALA A 418 -15.71 9.16 8.55
CA ALA A 418 -15.24 9.33 7.17
C ALA A 418 -13.92 8.60 6.93
N MET A 419 -12.96 8.72 7.86
CA MET A 419 -11.67 8.01 7.79
C MET A 419 -11.85 6.49 7.83
N GLN A 420 -12.75 5.98 8.68
CA GLN A 420 -13.05 4.55 8.71
C GLN A 420 -13.48 4.01 7.34
N ARG A 421 -14.34 4.76 6.62
CA ARG A 421 -14.77 4.39 5.26
C ARG A 421 -13.63 4.45 4.24
N LEU A 422 -12.74 5.44 4.36
CA LEU A 422 -11.56 5.53 3.47
C LEU A 422 -10.56 4.40 3.72
N ILE A 423 -10.38 3.98 4.97
CA ILE A 423 -9.54 2.82 5.34
C ILE A 423 -10.15 1.50 4.83
N GLU A 424 -11.48 1.39 4.82
CA GLU A 424 -12.14 0.24 4.20
C GLU A 424 -11.94 0.18 2.68
N GLU A 425 -11.83 1.35 2.00
CA GLU A 425 -11.51 1.43 0.57
C GLU A 425 -10.02 1.17 0.29
N ASP A 426 -9.12 1.66 1.15
CA ASP A 426 -7.67 1.57 0.93
C ASP A 426 -6.95 1.13 2.22
N PRO A 427 -6.54 -0.14 2.28
CA PRO A 427 -5.84 -0.70 3.44
C PRO A 427 -4.46 -0.08 3.72
N CYS A 428 -3.91 0.71 2.79
CA CYS A 428 -2.65 1.43 2.99
C CYS A 428 -2.82 2.77 3.73
N ILE A 429 -4.04 3.12 4.14
CA ILE A 429 -4.31 4.28 4.98
C ILE A 429 -4.40 3.83 6.45
N SER A 430 -3.75 4.55 7.34
CA SER A 430 -4.00 4.44 8.77
C SER A 430 -4.41 5.79 9.35
N PHE A 431 -5.22 5.76 10.40
CA PHE A 431 -5.68 6.95 11.10
C PHE A 431 -5.70 6.67 12.60
N GLU A 432 -5.02 7.53 13.34
CA GLU A 432 -4.92 7.40 14.78
C GLU A 432 -5.14 8.74 15.48
N ASN A 433 -5.65 8.69 16.69
CA ASN A 433 -5.72 9.83 17.58
C ASN A 433 -4.56 9.75 18.57
N ASN A 434 -3.52 10.53 18.33
CA ASN A 434 -2.36 10.59 19.23
C ASN A 434 -2.73 11.41 20.47
N VAL A 435 -2.94 10.73 21.59
CA VAL A 435 -3.38 11.34 22.86
C VAL A 435 -2.30 12.27 23.43
N GLU A 436 -1.02 12.00 23.20
CA GLU A 436 0.09 12.77 23.74
C GLU A 436 0.25 14.11 23.03
N THR A 437 0.23 14.09 21.72
CA THR A 437 0.34 15.31 20.90
C THR A 437 -1.00 15.99 20.66
N LYS A 438 -2.10 15.35 21.10
CA LYS A 438 -3.49 15.77 20.88
C LYS A 438 -3.79 16.02 19.39
N GLN A 439 -3.19 15.24 18.53
CA GLN A 439 -3.35 15.34 17.08
C GLN A 439 -4.00 14.09 16.50
N GLN A 440 -4.83 14.30 15.51
CA GLN A 440 -5.29 13.23 14.64
C GLN A 440 -4.28 13.08 13.50
N VAL A 441 -3.69 11.90 13.37
CA VAL A 441 -2.63 11.61 12.40
C VAL A 441 -3.15 10.63 11.36
N VAL A 442 -3.01 11.00 10.09
CA VAL A 442 -3.26 10.13 8.95
C VAL A 442 -1.93 9.72 8.33
N SER A 443 -1.79 8.44 8.04
CA SER A 443 -0.60 7.92 7.36
C SER A 443 -0.98 7.22 6.06
N GLY A 444 -0.11 7.32 5.06
CA GLY A 444 -0.29 6.74 3.74
C GLY A 444 1.04 6.45 3.06
N LEU A 445 0.97 6.03 1.79
CA LEU A 445 2.14 5.62 1.02
C LEU A 445 2.99 6.80 0.51
N GLY A 446 2.44 8.01 0.48
CA GLY A 446 3.16 9.20 0.01
C GLY A 446 2.28 10.43 -0.09
N GLU A 447 2.86 11.53 -0.56
CA GLU A 447 2.18 12.84 -0.63
C GLU A 447 0.94 12.82 -1.52
N GLN A 448 1.04 12.22 -2.72
CA GLN A 448 -0.09 12.11 -3.65
C GLN A 448 -1.22 11.26 -3.07
N HIS A 449 -0.89 10.22 -2.32
CA HIS A 449 -1.88 9.39 -1.63
C HIS A 449 -2.65 10.21 -0.58
N LEU A 450 -1.95 10.93 0.28
CA LEU A 450 -2.58 11.77 1.30
C LEU A 450 -3.38 12.94 0.71
N ASP A 451 -2.92 13.52 -0.40
CA ASP A 451 -3.67 14.53 -1.15
C ASP A 451 -5.02 13.99 -1.68
N VAL A 452 -5.04 12.73 -2.15
CA VAL A 452 -6.29 12.06 -2.56
C VAL A 452 -7.21 11.86 -1.36
N VAL A 453 -6.67 11.46 -0.21
CA VAL A 453 -7.45 11.33 1.04
C VAL A 453 -8.12 12.65 1.41
N VAL A 454 -7.37 13.75 1.42
CA VAL A 454 -7.90 15.12 1.69
C VAL A 454 -8.99 15.51 0.69
N SER A 455 -8.76 15.26 -0.58
CA SER A 455 -9.71 15.57 -1.63
C SER A 455 -11.00 14.74 -1.51
N LYS A 456 -10.90 13.45 -1.18
CA LYS A 456 -12.05 12.57 -0.92
C LYS A 456 -12.81 12.98 0.35
N LEU A 457 -12.13 13.38 1.43
CA LEU A 457 -12.75 13.94 2.62
C LEU A 457 -13.63 15.15 2.29
N LYS A 458 -13.12 16.04 1.44
CA LYS A 458 -13.88 17.23 1.00
C LYS A 458 -15.01 16.88 0.05
N SER A 459 -14.75 16.10 -1.00
CA SER A 459 -15.72 15.84 -2.07
C SER A 459 -16.82 14.84 -1.67
N LYS A 460 -16.48 13.75 -0.95
CA LYS A 460 -17.43 12.71 -0.58
C LYS A 460 -18.12 12.99 0.78
N PHE A 461 -17.40 13.61 1.73
CA PHE A 461 -17.88 13.76 3.11
C PHE A 461 -18.11 15.21 3.54
N GLY A 462 -17.72 16.20 2.71
CA GLY A 462 -17.88 17.62 2.99
C GLY A 462 -16.99 18.14 4.12
N ILE A 463 -15.90 17.44 4.44
CA ILE A 463 -14.96 17.77 5.52
C ILE A 463 -13.72 18.43 4.90
N ASP A 464 -13.50 19.72 5.23
CA ASP A 464 -12.33 20.46 4.75
C ASP A 464 -11.21 20.41 5.78
N VAL A 465 -10.07 19.83 5.40
CA VAL A 465 -8.90 19.65 6.26
C VAL A 465 -7.64 20.24 5.61
N ALA A 466 -6.65 20.55 6.45
CA ALA A 466 -5.28 20.75 6.04
C ALA A 466 -4.39 19.68 6.67
N LEU A 467 -3.33 19.31 5.98
CA LEU A 467 -2.29 18.44 6.52
C LEU A 467 -1.11 19.28 6.95
N VAL A 468 -0.61 19.01 8.14
CA VAL A 468 0.56 19.67 8.72
C VAL A 468 1.54 18.61 9.25
N LYS A 469 2.79 19.01 9.46
CA LYS A 469 3.80 18.13 10.07
C LYS A 469 3.32 17.66 11.45
N PRO A 470 3.36 16.36 11.78
CA PRO A 470 3.00 15.86 13.09
C PRO A 470 3.95 16.40 14.16
N ARG A 471 3.43 16.67 15.33
CA ARG A 471 4.23 17.02 16.50
C ARG A 471 5.03 15.80 16.96
N VAL A 472 6.26 16.02 17.38
CA VAL A 472 7.09 14.96 17.96
C VAL A 472 6.75 14.82 19.44
N ALA A 473 6.56 13.58 19.90
CA ALA A 473 6.28 13.30 21.30
C ALA A 473 7.57 13.34 22.13
N TYR A 474 8.05 14.54 22.40
CA TYR A 474 9.20 14.74 23.30
C TYR A 474 8.82 14.41 24.75
N ARG A 475 9.83 14.19 25.60
CA ARG A 475 9.70 14.02 27.04
C ARG A 475 10.65 14.97 27.75
N GLU A 476 10.43 15.18 29.06
CA GLU A 476 11.37 15.85 29.94
C GLU A 476 11.82 14.88 31.02
N THR A 477 13.03 15.07 31.56
CA THR A 477 13.54 14.34 32.72
C THR A 477 14.51 15.18 33.51
N ILE A 478 14.91 14.72 34.68
CA ILE A 478 15.92 15.39 35.54
C ILE A 478 17.20 14.57 35.61
N ARG A 479 18.32 15.22 35.88
CA ARG A 479 19.65 14.59 35.96
C ARG A 479 20.28 14.65 37.35
N LYS A 480 19.70 15.44 38.29
CA LYS A 480 20.22 15.61 39.62
C LYS A 480 19.15 15.42 40.68
N LYS A 481 19.54 14.89 41.83
CA LYS A 481 18.70 14.86 43.03
C LYS A 481 18.62 16.24 43.65
N VAL A 482 17.42 16.63 44.05
CA VAL A 482 17.17 17.91 44.78
C VAL A 482 16.18 17.66 45.90
N ARG A 483 16.28 18.44 46.97
CA ARG A 483 15.32 18.47 48.08
C ARG A 483 14.78 19.89 48.22
N VAL A 484 13.46 20.02 48.14
CA VAL A 484 12.78 21.33 48.14
C VAL A 484 11.54 21.33 49.01
N GLN A 485 11.20 22.53 49.50
CA GLN A 485 9.95 22.77 50.21
C GLN A 485 8.90 23.36 49.29
N GLY A 486 7.69 22.85 49.36
CA GLY A 486 6.50 23.45 48.78
C GLY A 486 5.52 23.82 49.88
N LYS A 487 5.28 25.13 50.06
CA LYS A 487 4.41 25.65 51.10
C LYS A 487 3.27 26.46 50.53
N HIS A 488 2.06 26.03 50.80
CA HIS A 488 0.84 26.75 50.45
C HIS A 488 0.18 27.28 51.74
N LYS A 489 0.12 28.59 51.86
CA LYS A 489 -0.58 29.27 52.96
C LYS A 489 -1.44 30.39 52.41
N LYS A 490 -2.75 30.26 52.47
CA LYS A 490 -3.69 31.30 52.05
C LYS A 490 -4.74 31.51 53.11
N GLN A 491 -4.96 32.79 53.49
CA GLN A 491 -5.95 33.18 54.48
C GLN A 491 -6.81 34.30 53.87
N SER A 492 -8.04 34.02 53.58
CA SER A 492 -8.96 34.94 52.91
C SER A 492 -10.35 34.84 53.59
N GLY A 493 -10.44 35.25 54.90
CA GLY A 493 -11.69 35.29 55.64
C GLY A 493 -12.35 33.89 55.84
N GLY A 494 -12.51 33.46 57.07
CA GLY A 494 -13.04 32.14 57.42
C GLY A 494 -11.94 31.07 57.51
N HIS A 495 -12.22 29.83 57.09
CA HIS A 495 -11.23 28.74 57.07
C HIS A 495 -10.09 29.04 56.06
N GLY A 496 -8.84 29.02 56.55
CA GLY A 496 -7.63 29.15 55.72
C GLY A 496 -7.29 27.90 54.91
N GLN A 497 -6.26 27.96 54.09
CA GLN A 497 -5.65 26.81 53.41
C GLN A 497 -4.21 26.66 53.81
N TYR A 498 -3.78 25.54 54.35
CA TYR A 498 -2.43 25.29 54.78
C TYR A 498 -1.96 23.89 54.31
N GLY A 499 -0.87 23.85 53.57
CA GLY A 499 -0.16 22.63 53.18
C GLY A 499 1.33 22.92 53.08
N ASP A 500 2.14 22.06 53.65
CA ASP A 500 3.61 22.23 53.67
C ASP A 500 4.24 20.85 53.53
N VAL A 501 5.06 20.70 52.49
CA VAL A 501 5.70 19.43 52.15
C VAL A 501 7.17 19.66 51.78
N TRP A 502 8.01 18.74 52.20
CA TRP A 502 9.39 18.62 51.72
C TRP A 502 9.51 17.39 50.87
N ILE A 503 9.93 17.56 49.60
CA ILE A 503 10.00 16.50 48.61
C ILE A 503 11.42 16.41 48.10
N GLU A 504 11.95 15.19 48.07
CA GLU A 504 13.17 14.87 47.34
C GLU A 504 12.79 14.33 45.94
N PHE A 505 13.28 15.01 44.93
CA PHE A 505 13.16 14.57 43.54
C PHE A 505 14.48 13.93 43.11
N GLU A 506 14.44 12.73 42.57
CA GLU A 506 15.60 12.01 42.03
C GLU A 506 15.29 11.32 40.72
N PRO A 507 16.28 11.17 39.81
CA PRO A 507 16.09 10.40 38.59
C PRO A 507 15.88 8.92 38.89
N CYS A 508 15.01 8.25 38.11
CA CYS A 508 14.80 6.82 38.19
C CYS A 508 14.56 6.26 36.78
N ASP A 509 14.53 4.93 36.69
CA ASP A 509 14.23 4.22 35.44
C ASP A 509 12.77 3.77 35.46
N SER A 510 11.86 4.72 35.13
CA SER A 510 10.42 4.48 35.06
C SER A 510 9.76 5.46 34.10
N ASP A 511 8.83 4.99 33.29
CA ASP A 511 8.04 5.82 32.38
C ASP A 511 6.94 6.62 33.10
N SER A 512 6.69 6.33 34.37
CA SER A 512 5.70 7.00 35.21
C SER A 512 6.34 7.55 36.49
N LEU A 513 5.62 8.51 37.12
CA LEU A 513 6.03 9.02 38.42
C LEU A 513 6.09 7.89 39.46
N VAL A 514 7.23 7.72 40.11
CA VAL A 514 7.40 6.87 41.29
C VAL A 514 7.25 7.73 42.54
N PHE A 515 6.22 7.46 43.35
CA PHE A 515 6.00 8.17 44.62
C PHE A 515 6.35 7.29 45.79
N GLU A 516 7.20 7.80 46.69
CA GLU A 516 7.53 7.18 47.97
C GLU A 516 7.26 8.13 49.14
N GLU A 517 6.96 7.55 50.27
CA GLU A 517 6.81 8.30 51.52
C GLU A 517 7.86 7.85 52.55
N ARG A 518 8.52 8.83 53.19
CA ARG A 518 9.52 8.62 54.25
C ARG A 518 9.32 9.62 55.39
N VAL A 519 8.08 10.02 55.65
CA VAL A 519 7.76 10.99 56.68
C VAL A 519 7.92 10.38 58.05
N VAL A 520 8.67 11.07 58.94
CA VAL A 520 8.90 10.64 60.32
C VAL A 520 8.07 11.51 61.28
N GLY A 521 7.58 10.89 62.37
CA GLY A 521 6.89 11.61 63.45
C GLY A 521 5.51 12.17 63.12
N GLY A 522 4.93 11.80 61.97
CA GLY A 522 3.58 12.25 61.58
C GLY A 522 3.51 13.71 61.16
N ALA A 523 4.64 14.29 60.69
CA ALA A 523 4.71 15.67 60.24
C ALA A 523 3.69 16.03 59.15
N VAL A 524 3.40 15.07 58.26
CA VAL A 524 2.27 15.08 57.33
C VAL A 524 1.36 13.91 57.64
N PRO A 525 0.06 14.12 57.92
CA PRO A 525 -0.88 13.03 58.16
C PRO A 525 -1.06 12.13 56.92
N LYS A 526 -1.13 10.82 57.11
CA LYS A 526 -1.17 9.82 56.00
C LYS A 526 -2.34 10.00 55.06
N ASN A 527 -3.46 10.53 55.52
CA ASN A 527 -4.61 10.82 54.67
C ASN A 527 -4.36 11.88 53.60
N PHE A 528 -3.28 12.68 53.70
CA PHE A 528 -2.90 13.66 52.69
C PHE A 528 -1.85 13.16 51.67
N PHE A 529 -1.27 11.99 51.88
CA PHE A 529 -0.26 11.42 50.95
C PHE A 529 -0.85 11.23 49.53
N PRO A 530 -2.08 10.69 49.35
CA PRO A 530 -2.68 10.60 48.02
C PRO A 530 -2.90 11.97 47.36
N ALA A 531 -3.16 13.02 48.14
CA ALA A 531 -3.32 14.37 47.60
C ALA A 531 -1.98 14.94 47.11
N VAL A 532 -0.88 14.67 47.83
CA VAL A 532 0.48 15.03 47.40
C VAL A 532 0.85 14.34 46.12
N GLU A 533 0.66 13.01 46.07
CA GLU A 533 0.91 12.19 44.88
C GLU A 533 0.12 12.67 43.67
N LYS A 534 -1.19 12.87 43.81
CA LYS A 534 -2.06 13.39 42.74
C LYS A 534 -1.62 14.79 42.28
N GLY A 535 -1.16 15.65 43.21
CA GLY A 535 -0.62 16.96 42.88
C GLY A 535 0.64 16.87 41.99
N LEU A 536 1.51 15.90 42.27
CA LEU A 536 2.71 15.66 41.47
C LEU A 536 2.35 15.03 40.11
N GLN A 537 1.41 14.07 40.05
CA GLN A 537 0.93 13.47 38.82
C GLN A 537 0.37 14.50 37.84
N ASP A 538 -0.45 15.46 38.35
CA ASP A 538 -0.97 16.55 37.52
C ASP A 538 0.15 17.47 37.01
N CYS A 539 1.27 17.61 37.74
CA CYS A 539 2.40 18.40 37.29
C CYS A 539 3.27 17.69 36.26
N VAL A 540 3.53 16.40 36.45
CA VAL A 540 4.36 15.55 35.57
C VAL A 540 3.83 15.56 34.15
N SER A 541 2.50 15.62 33.96
CA SER A 541 1.86 15.64 32.63
C SER A 541 2.14 16.94 31.85
N ARG A 542 2.62 18.02 32.49
CA ARG A 542 2.78 19.33 31.85
C ARG A 542 4.22 19.82 31.72
N GLY A 543 5.20 19.07 32.19
CA GLY A 543 6.63 19.40 32.13
C GLY A 543 7.04 20.75 32.74
N MET A 544 8.28 21.13 32.59
CA MET A 544 8.85 22.36 33.13
C MET A 544 9.65 23.19 32.12
N ILE A 545 10.21 22.58 31.07
CA ILE A 545 11.06 23.30 30.11
C ILE A 545 10.19 23.77 28.94
N ALA A 546 9.46 22.82 28.35
CA ALA A 546 8.70 23.02 27.13
C ALA A 546 7.26 22.43 27.22
N GLY A 547 6.82 22.00 28.41
CA GLY A 547 5.48 21.46 28.63
C GLY A 547 5.32 20.02 28.27
N TYR A 548 6.38 19.28 27.94
CA TYR A 548 6.33 17.87 27.63
C TYR A 548 6.23 17.00 28.89
N PRO A 549 5.55 15.84 28.85
CA PRO A 549 5.45 14.97 30.01
C PRO A 549 6.81 14.57 30.58
N VAL A 550 6.93 14.59 31.92
CA VAL A 550 8.17 14.22 32.62
C VAL A 550 8.18 12.71 32.88
N VAL A 551 9.28 12.05 32.52
CA VAL A 551 9.54 10.63 32.75
C VAL A 551 10.79 10.46 33.60
N GLY A 552 10.99 9.27 34.16
CA GLY A 552 12.19 8.99 34.97
C GLY A 552 12.24 9.78 36.24
N LEU A 553 11.11 10.13 36.85
CA LEU A 553 11.02 10.93 38.05
C LEU A 553 10.54 10.13 39.26
N LYS A 554 11.35 10.10 40.30
CA LYS A 554 10.98 9.62 41.62
C LYS A 554 10.83 10.80 42.58
N ALA A 555 9.70 10.84 43.26
CA ALA A 555 9.39 11.86 44.27
C ALA A 555 9.23 11.20 45.65
N ILE A 556 10.00 11.61 46.60
CA ILE A 556 9.97 11.08 47.97
C ILE A 556 9.49 12.19 48.91
N LEU A 557 8.35 12.00 49.52
CA LEU A 557 7.85 12.87 50.56
C LEU A 557 8.62 12.56 51.86
N VAL A 558 9.45 13.52 52.33
CA VAL A 558 10.36 13.29 53.46
C VAL A 558 9.96 14.01 54.73
N ASP A 559 9.30 15.18 54.62
CA ASP A 559 8.90 16.00 55.75
C ASP A 559 7.78 16.98 55.38
N GLY A 560 7.28 17.71 56.34
CA GLY A 560 6.26 18.71 56.11
C GLY A 560 5.67 19.26 57.43
N SER A 561 4.56 19.98 57.31
CA SER A 561 3.78 20.38 58.47
C SER A 561 2.29 20.54 58.09
N TYR A 562 1.40 20.43 59.05
CA TYR A 562 -0.02 20.61 58.84
C TYR A 562 -0.62 21.53 59.89
N HIS A 563 -1.77 22.11 59.59
CA HIS A 563 -2.57 22.89 60.54
C HIS A 563 -3.89 22.16 60.83
N PRO A 564 -4.27 21.95 62.13
CA PRO A 564 -5.39 21.11 62.47
C PRO A 564 -6.75 21.53 61.84
N VAL A 565 -6.88 22.83 61.52
CA VAL A 565 -8.14 23.41 61.02
C VAL A 565 -8.05 23.78 59.55
N ASP A 566 -6.90 24.29 59.08
CA ASP A 566 -6.75 24.87 57.74
C ASP A 566 -6.13 23.89 56.71
N SER A 567 -5.70 22.71 57.14
CA SER A 567 -5.17 21.69 56.22
C SER A 567 -6.25 20.87 55.57
N ASN A 568 -6.18 20.75 54.27
CA ASN A 568 -7.08 19.94 53.44
C ASN A 568 -6.30 19.39 52.22
N GLU A 569 -6.96 18.43 51.50
CA GLU A 569 -6.36 17.77 50.34
C GLU A 569 -5.91 18.77 49.26
N MET A 570 -6.72 19.81 48.98
CA MET A 570 -6.39 20.83 47.96
C MET A 570 -5.15 21.62 48.35
N ALA A 571 -4.98 21.93 49.63
CA ALA A 571 -3.80 22.66 50.12
C ALA A 571 -2.51 21.83 49.96
N PHE A 572 -2.56 20.51 50.25
CA PHE A 572 -1.44 19.62 50.05
C PHE A 572 -1.16 19.33 48.56
N LYS A 573 -2.20 19.20 47.73
CA LYS A 573 -2.07 19.13 46.28
C LYS A 573 -1.35 20.38 45.72
N THR A 574 -1.73 21.57 46.19
CA THR A 574 -1.10 22.81 45.78
C THR A 574 0.35 22.91 46.31
N ALA A 575 0.60 22.49 47.54
CA ALA A 575 1.93 22.46 48.13
C ALA A 575 2.88 21.55 47.34
N ALA A 576 2.41 20.37 46.93
CA ALA A 576 3.15 19.46 46.07
C ALA A 576 3.51 20.09 44.70
N SER A 577 2.55 20.79 44.09
CA SER A 577 2.77 21.53 42.84
C SER A 577 3.82 22.66 43.02
N LEU A 578 3.82 23.35 44.15
CA LEU A 578 4.82 24.38 44.44
C LEU A 578 6.21 23.76 44.64
N ALA A 579 6.30 22.61 45.33
CA ALA A 579 7.55 21.88 45.48
C ALA A 579 8.11 21.44 44.12
N TYR A 580 7.25 20.89 43.26
CA TYR A 580 7.61 20.51 41.90
C TYR A 580 8.17 21.67 41.09
N LYS A 581 7.46 22.81 41.05
CA LYS A 581 7.88 24.04 40.34
C LYS A 581 9.17 24.63 40.84
N ALA A 582 9.42 24.52 42.15
CA ALA A 582 10.67 25.04 42.77
C ALA A 582 11.85 24.08 42.57
N GLY A 583 11.60 22.77 42.58
CA GLY A 583 12.63 21.74 42.58
C GLY A 583 13.16 21.37 41.20
N LEU A 584 12.27 21.12 40.24
CA LEU A 584 12.67 20.60 38.95
C LEU A 584 13.68 21.50 38.18
N PRO A 585 13.54 22.84 38.17
CA PRO A 585 14.56 23.70 37.54
C PRO A 585 15.97 23.57 38.14
N GLN A 586 16.09 23.21 39.44
CA GLN A 586 17.36 22.98 40.11
C GLN A 586 17.94 21.58 39.87
N ALA A 587 17.11 20.65 39.38
CA ALA A 587 17.43 19.25 39.15
C ALA A 587 18.14 18.97 37.82
N ASN A 588 18.58 20.01 37.11
CA ASN A 588 19.16 19.93 35.75
C ASN A 588 18.21 19.21 34.78
N PRO A 589 17.04 19.79 34.50
CA PRO A 589 16.08 19.19 33.62
C PRO A 589 16.59 19.23 32.18
N VAL A 590 16.26 18.18 31.41
CA VAL A 590 16.66 18.01 30.00
C VAL A 590 15.47 17.49 29.17
N ILE A 591 15.46 17.81 27.89
CA ILE A 591 14.49 17.26 26.92
C ILE A 591 15.02 15.94 26.40
N LEU A 592 14.12 14.97 26.25
CA LEU A 592 14.35 13.68 25.61
C LEU A 592 13.64 13.64 24.27
N GLU A 593 14.33 13.13 23.24
CA GLU A 593 13.79 12.90 21.91
C GLU A 593 13.54 11.40 21.69
N PRO A 594 12.49 11.02 20.94
CA PRO A 594 12.24 9.62 20.58
C PRO A 594 13.24 9.17 19.52
N ILE A 595 13.92 8.06 19.79
CA ILE A 595 14.79 7.35 18.86
C ILE A 595 14.03 6.14 18.29
N GLY A 596 14.09 5.97 16.99
CA GLY A 596 13.52 4.84 16.29
C GLY A 596 14.59 3.90 15.74
N THR A 597 14.26 2.62 15.68
CA THR A 597 14.99 1.62 14.89
C THR A 597 14.47 1.66 13.47
N LEU A 598 15.34 2.01 12.55
CA LEU A 598 15.08 2.13 11.13
C LEU A 598 15.70 0.94 10.40
N LYS A 599 14.91 0.26 9.56
CA LYS A 599 15.40 -0.74 8.61
C LYS A 599 15.08 -0.26 7.20
N VAL A 600 16.10 -0.10 6.37
CA VAL A 600 15.97 0.40 5.00
C VAL A 600 16.48 -0.66 4.03
N GLN A 601 15.63 -1.06 3.08
CA GLN A 601 16.01 -2.00 2.02
C GLN A 601 16.22 -1.25 0.72
N VAL A 602 17.39 -1.35 0.13
CA VAL A 602 17.81 -0.62 -1.07
C VAL A 602 18.71 -1.48 -1.96
N PRO A 603 18.79 -1.16 -3.27
CA PRO A 603 19.81 -1.73 -4.14
C PRO A 603 21.23 -1.44 -3.62
N ALA A 604 22.15 -2.37 -3.81
CA ALA A 604 23.54 -2.23 -3.36
C ALA A 604 24.21 -0.93 -3.84
N ALA A 605 23.89 -0.49 -5.06
CA ALA A 605 24.42 0.75 -5.65
C ALA A 605 24.01 2.01 -4.86
N ASN A 606 22.89 2.00 -4.14
CA ASN A 606 22.38 3.17 -3.40
C ASN A 606 22.82 3.20 -1.93
N MET A 607 23.53 2.19 -1.43
CA MET A 607 23.93 2.10 -0.02
C MET A 607 24.74 3.32 0.47
N GLY A 608 25.67 3.79 -0.34
CA GLY A 608 26.51 4.95 0.00
C GLY A 608 25.70 6.24 0.17
N ASP A 609 24.75 6.47 -0.73
CA ASP A 609 23.90 7.66 -0.69
C ASP A 609 22.95 7.62 0.53
N ILE A 610 22.38 6.44 0.84
CA ILE A 610 21.53 6.26 2.02
C ILE A 610 22.31 6.45 3.31
N ASN A 611 23.54 5.93 3.40
CA ASN A 611 24.39 6.15 4.56
C ASN A 611 24.68 7.64 4.78
N SER A 612 24.94 8.36 3.70
CA SER A 612 25.15 9.81 3.74
C SER A 612 23.88 10.54 4.19
N GLU A 613 22.73 10.13 3.70
CA GLU A 613 21.43 10.70 4.07
C GLU A 613 21.09 10.44 5.53
N LEU A 614 21.32 9.22 6.05
CA LEU A 614 21.11 8.88 7.45
C LEU A 614 22.06 9.67 8.37
N SER A 615 23.31 9.87 7.95
CA SER A 615 24.27 10.67 8.71
C SER A 615 23.84 12.14 8.85
N LYS A 616 23.27 12.74 7.79
CA LYS A 616 22.70 14.10 7.85
C LYS A 616 21.55 14.19 8.83
N ARG A 617 20.78 13.11 9.02
CA ARG A 617 19.65 13.00 9.95
C ARG A 617 20.05 12.52 11.34
N ARG A 618 21.31 12.61 11.68
CA ARG A 618 21.88 12.16 12.97
C ARG A 618 21.68 10.65 13.20
N GLY A 619 21.48 9.89 12.13
CA GLY A 619 21.31 8.44 12.19
C GLY A 619 22.63 7.74 12.57
N ARG A 620 22.51 6.72 13.40
CA ARG A 620 23.59 5.87 13.88
C ARG A 620 23.43 4.49 13.24
N MET A 621 24.33 4.15 12.32
CA MET A 621 24.28 2.84 11.66
C MET A 621 24.62 1.72 12.63
N MET A 622 23.80 0.66 12.62
CA MET A 622 23.95 -0.52 13.50
C MET A 622 24.45 -1.74 12.73
N GLY A 623 24.05 -1.90 11.46
CA GLY A 623 24.45 -3.03 10.64
C GLY A 623 23.97 -2.94 9.19
N MET A 624 24.51 -3.87 8.38
CA MET A 624 24.12 -4.08 6.98
C MET A 624 24.04 -5.57 6.70
N ASN A 625 22.94 -6.03 6.12
CA ASN A 625 22.68 -7.42 5.83
C ASN A 625 22.16 -7.58 4.40
N PRO A 626 22.46 -8.68 3.70
CA PRO A 626 21.76 -9.02 2.48
C PRO A 626 20.26 -9.21 2.76
N ALA A 627 19.43 -8.68 1.88
CA ALA A 627 17.98 -8.86 1.91
C ALA A 627 17.52 -9.69 0.71
N GLU A 628 16.23 -9.98 0.65
CA GLU A 628 15.61 -10.66 -0.49
C GLU A 628 15.74 -9.84 -1.78
N ASP A 629 15.56 -10.48 -2.91
CA ASP A 629 15.55 -9.86 -4.25
C ASP A 629 16.84 -9.10 -4.61
N GLY A 630 17.99 -9.47 -4.03
CA GLY A 630 19.28 -8.80 -4.28
C GLY A 630 19.40 -7.40 -3.67
N LEU A 631 18.49 -7.04 -2.77
CA LEU A 631 18.55 -5.81 -1.99
C LEU A 631 19.52 -5.95 -0.81
N GLN A 632 19.89 -4.82 -0.22
CA GLN A 632 20.64 -4.72 1.02
C GLN A 632 19.77 -4.07 2.07
N GLU A 633 19.76 -4.60 3.28
CA GLU A 633 19.10 -4.01 4.43
C GLU A 633 20.11 -3.27 5.28
N ILE A 634 19.84 -1.99 5.51
CA ILE A 634 20.59 -1.11 6.41
C ILE A 634 19.77 -0.98 7.68
N GLU A 635 20.35 -1.33 8.82
CA GLU A 635 19.76 -1.11 10.14
C GLU A 635 20.43 0.09 10.82
N ALA A 636 19.63 1.05 11.30
CA ALA A 636 20.12 2.25 11.93
C ALA A 636 19.20 2.71 13.06
N GLU A 637 19.77 3.40 14.04
CA GLU A 637 19.00 4.17 15.02
C GLU A 637 18.95 5.63 14.59
N VAL A 638 17.76 6.21 14.59
CA VAL A 638 17.53 7.56 14.09
C VAL A 638 16.61 8.35 15.02
N PRO A 639 16.84 9.66 15.23
CA PRO A 639 15.86 10.51 15.87
C PRO A 639 14.59 10.60 15.02
N MET A 640 13.44 10.24 15.57
CA MET A 640 12.18 10.26 14.83
C MET A 640 11.79 11.67 14.35
N SER A 641 12.26 12.71 15.04
CA SER A 641 12.07 14.11 14.64
C SER A 641 12.70 14.48 13.29
N GLU A 642 13.73 13.74 12.85
CA GLU A 642 14.45 13.99 11.58
C GLU A 642 13.91 13.13 10.42
N MET A 643 12.89 12.30 10.67
CA MET A 643 12.45 11.28 9.69
C MET A 643 11.21 11.67 8.88
N PHE A 644 10.66 12.85 9.11
CA PHE A 644 9.40 13.27 8.51
C PHE A 644 9.37 13.15 6.98
N ASP A 645 10.39 13.62 6.28
CA ASP A 645 10.50 13.62 4.82
C ASP A 645 11.40 12.49 4.27
N PHE A 646 11.80 11.54 5.12
CA PHE A 646 12.71 10.46 4.74
C PHE A 646 12.14 9.59 3.61
N ALA A 647 10.82 9.34 3.61
CA ALA A 647 10.16 8.60 2.54
C ALA A 647 10.39 9.23 1.16
N THR A 648 10.28 10.55 1.07
CA THR A 648 10.48 11.32 -0.16
C THR A 648 11.96 11.29 -0.58
N SER A 649 12.89 11.49 0.36
CA SER A 649 14.34 11.40 0.11
C SER A 649 14.74 9.99 -0.37
N LEU A 650 14.27 8.95 0.30
CA LEU A 650 14.53 7.55 -0.07
C LEU A 650 14.05 7.25 -1.50
N ARG A 651 12.85 7.68 -1.85
CA ARG A 651 12.30 7.49 -3.21
C ARG A 651 13.13 8.22 -4.25
N SER A 652 13.54 9.43 -3.97
CA SER A 652 14.39 10.22 -4.87
C SER A 652 15.74 9.53 -5.11
N ILE A 653 16.43 9.11 -4.05
CA ILE A 653 17.75 8.47 -4.12
C ILE A 653 17.66 7.12 -4.85
N THR A 654 16.67 6.31 -4.54
CA THR A 654 16.54 4.93 -5.05
C THR A 654 15.66 4.82 -6.29
N GLN A 655 15.17 5.94 -6.82
CA GLN A 655 14.17 5.99 -7.90
C GLN A 655 12.92 5.16 -7.57
N GLY A 656 12.54 5.12 -6.28
CA GLY A 656 11.40 4.37 -5.79
C GLY A 656 11.66 2.88 -5.52
N ARG A 657 12.88 2.36 -5.69
CA ARG A 657 13.21 0.95 -5.39
C ARG A 657 13.30 0.67 -3.89
N GLY A 658 13.68 1.67 -3.10
CA GLY A 658 13.84 1.52 -1.66
C GLY A 658 12.53 1.43 -0.89
N SER A 659 12.57 0.72 0.23
CA SER A 659 11.52 0.66 1.24
C SER A 659 12.12 0.77 2.63
N PHE A 660 11.33 1.17 3.62
CA PHE A 660 11.80 1.21 5.00
C PHE A 660 10.68 0.93 5.99
N THR A 661 11.09 0.54 7.20
CA THR A 661 10.25 0.48 8.39
C THR A 661 10.92 1.25 9.50
N LEU A 662 10.12 1.98 10.28
CA LEU A 662 10.60 2.77 11.42
C LEU A 662 9.75 2.40 12.65
N THR A 663 10.39 1.90 13.70
CA THR A 663 9.73 1.52 14.95
C THR A 663 10.34 2.28 16.11
N PHE A 664 9.52 2.73 17.06
CA PHE A 664 10.04 3.36 18.28
C PHE A 664 10.94 2.40 19.07
N ALA A 665 12.10 2.86 19.51
CA ALA A 665 13.03 2.08 20.32
C ALA A 665 13.10 2.59 21.77
N ARG A 666 13.45 3.86 21.96
CA ARG A 666 13.63 4.46 23.29
C ARG A 666 13.68 5.99 23.22
N TYR A 667 13.78 6.62 24.37
CA TYR A 667 14.07 8.03 24.49
C TYR A 667 15.56 8.27 24.78
N GLU A 668 16.18 9.25 24.13
CA GLU A 668 17.54 9.73 24.41
C GLU A 668 17.53 11.25 24.61
N GLN A 669 18.57 11.76 25.32
CA GLN A 669 18.68 13.20 25.56
C GLN A 669 18.89 13.97 24.26
N LEU A 670 18.06 15.00 24.04
CA LEU A 670 18.17 15.89 22.89
C LEU A 670 19.52 16.67 22.95
N PRO A 671 20.25 16.79 21.83
CA PRO A 671 21.44 17.64 21.77
C PRO A 671 21.14 19.09 22.12
N LYS A 672 22.01 19.73 22.89
CA LYS A 672 21.82 21.12 23.34
C LYS A 672 21.59 22.13 22.22
N GLU A 673 22.17 21.89 21.07
CA GLU A 673 22.03 22.74 19.88
C GLU A 673 20.58 22.77 19.36
N LYS A 674 19.84 21.68 19.54
CA LYS A 674 18.44 21.56 19.14
C LYS A 674 17.43 21.96 20.23
N GLU A 675 17.86 22.01 21.46
CA GLU A 675 16.99 22.26 22.62
C GLU A 675 16.29 23.64 22.52
N ALA A 676 17.01 24.67 22.08
CA ALA A 676 16.45 26.01 21.93
C ALA A 676 15.35 26.09 20.86
N GLU A 677 15.52 25.38 19.76
CA GLU A 677 14.54 25.26 18.67
C GLU A 677 13.25 24.57 19.17
N VAL A 678 13.41 23.42 19.84
CA VAL A 678 12.27 22.64 20.36
C VAL A 678 11.48 23.42 21.43
N ILE A 679 12.20 24.18 22.30
CA ILE A 679 11.55 25.04 23.31
C ILE A 679 10.78 26.19 22.66
N ALA A 680 11.32 26.80 21.59
CA ALA A 680 10.66 27.90 20.89
C ALA A 680 9.39 27.41 20.21
N ASP A 681 9.45 26.24 19.51
CA ASP A 681 8.31 25.60 18.87
C ASP A 681 7.22 25.25 19.89
N ALA A 682 7.59 24.66 21.02
CA ALA A 682 6.64 24.30 22.07
C ALA A 682 5.92 25.54 22.65
N LYS A 683 6.63 26.68 22.83
CA LYS A 683 6.02 27.93 23.31
C LYS A 683 5.03 28.51 22.32
N SER A 684 5.37 28.51 21.02
CA SER A 684 4.45 28.99 19.98
C SER A 684 3.16 28.17 19.93
N MET A 685 3.27 26.85 20.12
CA MET A 685 2.12 25.94 20.17
C MET A 685 1.21 26.17 21.40
N MET A 686 1.79 26.52 22.55
CA MET A 686 1.02 26.84 23.77
C MET A 686 0.28 28.20 23.67
N GLU A 687 0.75 29.10 22.83
CA GLU A 687 0.08 30.38 22.57
C GLU A 687 -1.08 30.24 21.57
N GLU A 688 -1.08 29.20 20.74
CA GLU A 688 -2.14 28.90 19.78
C GLU A 688 -3.30 28.07 20.37
N GLU A 689 -3.08 27.31 21.48
CA GLU A 689 -4.12 26.58 22.23
C GLU A 689 -4.83 27.51 23.25
#